data_fa7b5548bb3fcff284f919ec64a1f505
#
_entry.id   fa7b5548bb3fcff284f919ec64a1f505
#
_cell.length_a   1.000
_cell.length_b   1.000
_cell.length_c   1.000
_cell.angle_alpha   90.00
_cell.angle_beta   90.00
_cell.angle_gamma   90.00
#
_symmetry.space_group_name_H-M   'P 1'
#
loop_
_entity.id
_entity.type
_entity.pdbx_description
1 polymer ?
#
loop_
_entity_poly.entity_id
_entity_poly.type
_entity_poly.pdbx_seq_one_letter_code
_entity_poly.pdbx_strand_id
1 'polypeptide(L)'
;MSHNDGAAYTSAAYNSTIGIQAETVHESNVYILHPDASPQERYRVGVQLLEDGVPSRAREMITDAIVRGHDSTEVRFHWVLAMLSARTHHDLSTEEVQRLRHTSRLVRAYPEDRWKEALRVTFDLLAVLSTTGSETGPVLKQLQDLPRRQHDAILRHLDLMLTGGLKDDLWAETLERAHAERFGNDRAGRAWAYFAPTPIGARALPPRPSTAAAAKAALPVRAALFVVSSALLWGLALIADPARAIVELSVALGAGLAAARFGVQWWGRKPKPGLAAGAGVPHPRDPASAEDGFTKRVRHSFDHYFSVRRPHGFASDSWLSHTAQIRSSLAAEIADLYRESRIGVERVDWLIRYLAEDARDRYNTGTMSDQHHQDQTPGRTKVLTIAALAVLGAAALSGFGTAASGAAQPQALWAFLAVLGAAWSGHATAYRWLEVESEEHRLGQELQEYTANLTARQIAYQRWKSFLDTTRPSELEMETWLTCDKTSFVDEALRHHRLTWRDLITHTILVAPGPSYKRGRVRGGPWRYSHYVFRLFLFTQDGIREISSEFTFADATRRNEHRSNYRFDALTSVQVTENADVGYDLELVLANGPARKIRVKDADAHQLAPTENSQEITEINLSAAGSTHTFRLLEGIAADGKIWLERHGPDHLAPFQIAG
;
A
#
# COMPACT_ATOMS: atom_id res chain seq x y z
N MET A 1 10.21 -12.74 -19.76
CA MET A 1 9.14 -11.74 -19.55
C MET A 1 8.12 -12.39 -18.64
N SER A 2 8.33 -12.32 -17.34
CA SER A 2 7.41 -12.84 -16.34
C SER A 2 6.53 -11.70 -15.87
N HIS A 3 5.25 -11.77 -16.22
CA HIS A 3 4.21 -10.93 -15.64
C HIS A 3 4.10 -11.28 -14.15
N ASN A 4 4.53 -10.35 -13.32
CA ASN A 4 4.28 -10.38 -11.89
C ASN A 4 2.92 -9.69 -11.67
N ASP A 5 1.84 -10.46 -11.83
CA ASP A 5 0.50 -10.02 -11.46
C ASP A 5 0.42 -9.98 -9.92
N GLY A 6 0.65 -8.80 -9.37
CA GLY A 6 0.38 -8.53 -7.96
C GLY A 6 -1.10 -8.79 -7.66
N ALA A 7 -1.37 -9.85 -6.90
CA ALA A 7 -2.71 -10.21 -6.48
C ALA A 7 -3.37 -9.03 -5.73
N ALA A 8 -4.44 -8.51 -6.29
CA ALA A 8 -5.24 -7.46 -5.68
C ALA A 8 -6.17 -8.07 -4.65
N TYR A 9 -5.97 -7.72 -3.38
CA TYR A 9 -6.80 -8.16 -2.28
C TYR A 9 -7.98 -7.21 -2.10
N THR A 10 -9.19 -7.72 -2.28
CA THR A 10 -10.44 -7.00 -1.97
C THR A 10 -10.99 -7.52 -0.65
N SER A 11 -10.95 -6.69 0.40
CA SER A 11 -11.69 -6.96 1.60
C SER A 11 -13.16 -6.55 1.41
N ALA A 12 -14.06 -7.51 1.27
CA ALA A 12 -15.48 -7.29 1.36
C ALA A 12 -15.88 -7.25 2.84
N ALA A 13 -16.20 -6.07 3.37
CA ALA A 13 -16.74 -5.93 4.71
C ALA A 13 -18.19 -6.42 4.72
N TYR A 14 -18.43 -7.66 5.12
CA TYR A 14 -19.75 -8.16 5.49
C TYR A 14 -19.96 -7.94 6.98
N ASN A 15 -20.92 -7.11 7.34
CA ASN A 15 -21.64 -6.94 8.62
C ASN A 15 -20.99 -7.53 9.89
N SER A 16 -19.71 -7.27 10.13
CA SER A 16 -19.09 -7.56 11.41
C SER A 16 -18.84 -6.25 12.16
N THR A 17 -19.10 -6.24 13.43
CA THR A 17 -18.83 -5.12 14.37
C THR A 17 -17.34 -4.73 14.41
N ILE A 18 -16.49 -5.48 13.75
CA ILE A 18 -15.05 -5.26 13.62
C ILE A 18 -14.74 -5.16 12.12
N GLY A 19 -14.44 -3.96 11.65
CA GLY A 19 -14.11 -3.71 10.25
C GLY A 19 -12.61 -3.52 10.02
N ILE A 20 -12.04 -4.30 9.11
CA ILE A 20 -10.70 -4.01 8.56
C ILE A 20 -10.86 -2.83 7.62
N GLN A 21 -10.22 -1.70 7.94
CA GLN A 21 -10.27 -0.49 7.11
C GLN A 21 -9.28 -0.53 5.95
N ALA A 22 -8.14 -1.16 6.13
CA ALA A 22 -7.13 -1.38 5.10
C ALA A 22 -6.24 -2.56 5.49
N GLU A 23 -5.77 -3.28 4.48
CA GLU A 23 -4.81 -4.37 4.63
C GLU A 23 -3.59 -4.10 3.77
N THR A 24 -2.40 -4.32 4.35
CA THR A 24 -1.15 -4.10 3.66
C THR A 24 -0.17 -5.24 3.95
N VAL A 25 0.32 -5.89 2.91
CA VAL A 25 1.43 -6.84 2.99
C VAL A 25 2.64 -6.17 2.33
N HIS A 26 3.73 -6.02 3.09
CA HIS A 26 4.97 -5.45 2.58
C HIS A 26 5.81 -6.55 1.94
N GLU A 27 6.19 -6.36 0.70
CA GLU A 27 7.13 -7.23 0.01
C GLU A 27 8.55 -6.96 0.51
N SER A 28 8.87 -7.53 1.67
CA SER A 28 10.23 -7.63 2.19
C SER A 28 10.64 -9.09 2.18
N ASN A 29 11.84 -9.38 1.69
CA ASN A 29 12.38 -10.75 1.62
C ASN A 29 13.10 -11.16 2.91
N VAL A 30 12.93 -10.45 4.00
CA VAL A 30 13.68 -10.67 5.25
C VAL A 30 13.45 -12.07 5.83
N TYR A 31 12.23 -12.61 5.72
CA TYR A 31 11.86 -13.92 6.27
C TYR A 31 11.76 -15.03 5.22
N ILE A 32 11.94 -14.71 3.94
CA ILE A 32 11.86 -15.70 2.86
C ILE A 32 13.22 -16.39 2.74
N LEU A 33 13.26 -17.64 3.18
CA LEU A 33 14.42 -18.50 3.00
C LEU A 33 14.22 -19.43 1.81
N HIS A 34 15.24 -19.52 0.96
CA HIS A 34 15.28 -20.58 -0.04
C HIS A 34 15.43 -21.94 0.68
N PRO A 35 14.87 -23.06 0.17
CA PRO A 35 15.04 -24.39 0.75
C PRO A 35 16.52 -24.75 1.00
N ASP A 36 17.41 -24.32 0.11
CA ASP A 36 18.85 -24.55 0.18
C ASP A 36 19.63 -23.43 0.91
N ALA A 37 18.95 -22.56 1.67
CA ALA A 37 19.60 -21.49 2.40
C ALA A 37 20.70 -22.01 3.34
N SER A 38 21.82 -21.31 3.39
CA SER A 38 22.95 -21.66 4.23
C SER A 38 22.59 -21.63 5.72
N PRO A 39 23.29 -22.41 6.58
CA PRO A 39 23.06 -22.36 8.02
C PRO A 39 23.19 -20.95 8.62
N GLN A 40 24.11 -20.13 8.07
CA GLN A 40 24.28 -18.74 8.50
C GLN A 40 23.09 -17.86 8.13
N GLU A 41 22.49 -18.05 6.95
CA GLU A 41 21.28 -17.32 6.55
C GLU A 41 20.09 -17.69 7.44
N ARG A 42 19.92 -18.99 7.74
CA ARG A 42 18.89 -19.47 8.67
C ARG A 42 19.04 -18.86 10.05
N TYR A 43 20.26 -18.81 10.57
CA TYR A 43 20.57 -18.17 11.84
C TYR A 43 20.22 -16.67 11.80
N ARG A 44 20.62 -15.94 10.75
CA ARG A 44 20.33 -14.50 10.61
C ARG A 44 18.83 -14.22 10.61
N VAL A 45 18.06 -15.00 9.84
CA VAL A 45 16.59 -14.90 9.82
C VAL A 45 16.00 -15.29 11.17
N GLY A 46 16.54 -16.31 11.84
CA GLY A 46 16.11 -16.69 13.18
C GLY A 46 16.31 -15.58 14.21
N VAL A 47 17.45 -14.89 14.20
CA VAL A 47 17.71 -13.73 15.08
C VAL A 47 16.75 -12.59 14.76
N GLN A 48 16.54 -12.29 13.48
CA GLN A 48 15.59 -11.25 13.07
C GLN A 48 14.16 -11.55 13.55
N LEU A 49 13.69 -12.78 13.38
CA LEU A 49 12.39 -13.23 13.89
C LEU A 49 12.27 -13.12 15.42
N LEU A 50 13.36 -13.38 16.14
CA LEU A 50 13.39 -13.22 17.59
C LEU A 50 13.23 -11.75 18.00
N GLU A 51 13.97 -10.85 17.35
CA GLU A 51 13.91 -9.41 17.59
C GLU A 51 12.53 -8.82 17.22
N ASP A 52 11.88 -9.35 16.19
CA ASP A 52 10.57 -8.92 15.70
C ASP A 52 9.38 -9.56 16.47
N GLY A 53 9.68 -10.28 17.57
CA GLY A 53 8.66 -10.81 18.49
C GLY A 53 8.01 -12.11 18.03
N VAL A 54 8.70 -12.94 17.25
CA VAL A 54 8.26 -14.26 16.79
C VAL A 54 9.21 -15.38 17.29
N PRO A 55 9.30 -15.59 18.62
CA PRO A 55 10.27 -16.52 19.20
C PRO A 55 10.04 -17.98 18.82
N SER A 56 8.81 -18.42 18.53
CA SER A 56 8.51 -19.79 18.12
C SER A 56 9.26 -20.14 16.83
N ARG A 57 9.15 -19.32 15.81
CA ARG A 57 9.81 -19.54 14.52
C ARG A 57 11.32 -19.29 14.59
N ALA A 58 11.73 -18.28 15.37
CA ALA A 58 13.15 -18.02 15.64
C ALA A 58 13.86 -19.27 16.20
N ARG A 59 13.24 -19.95 17.17
CA ARG A 59 13.73 -21.19 17.79
C ARG A 59 13.96 -22.30 16.77
N GLU A 60 13.01 -22.51 15.86
CA GLU A 60 13.14 -23.51 14.78
C GLU A 60 14.29 -23.17 13.84
N MET A 61 14.37 -21.93 13.38
CA MET A 61 15.41 -21.49 12.44
C MET A 61 16.81 -21.58 13.04
N ILE A 62 16.98 -21.16 14.30
CA ILE A 62 18.28 -21.21 14.98
C ILE A 62 18.64 -22.66 15.30
N THR A 63 17.67 -23.51 15.68
CA THR A 63 17.91 -24.95 15.93
C THR A 63 18.37 -25.64 14.63
N ASP A 64 17.71 -25.37 13.51
CA ASP A 64 18.09 -25.94 12.21
C ASP A 64 19.50 -25.48 11.77
N ALA A 65 19.86 -24.21 12.03
CA ALA A 65 21.21 -23.70 11.78
C ALA A 65 22.28 -24.45 12.59
N ILE A 66 22.01 -24.74 13.88
CA ILE A 66 22.90 -25.51 14.76
C ILE A 66 23.07 -26.94 14.25
N VAL A 67 21.96 -27.61 13.94
CA VAL A 67 21.97 -28.99 13.42
C VAL A 67 22.78 -29.12 12.12
N ARG A 68 22.76 -28.07 11.30
CA ARG A 68 23.52 -28.01 10.03
C ARG A 68 24.98 -27.55 10.21
N GLY A 69 25.47 -27.45 11.45
CA GLY A 69 26.86 -27.20 11.78
C GLY A 69 27.24 -25.74 12.01
N HIS A 70 26.29 -24.81 12.04
CA HIS A 70 26.55 -23.42 12.42
C HIS A 70 26.36 -23.26 13.94
N ASP A 71 27.38 -23.66 14.70
CA ASP A 71 27.38 -23.67 16.17
C ASP A 71 28.52 -22.79 16.70
N SER A 72 28.17 -21.75 17.45
CA SER A 72 29.08 -20.83 18.11
C SER A 72 28.44 -20.31 19.41
N THR A 73 29.23 -19.64 20.25
CA THR A 73 28.73 -18.97 21.46
C THR A 73 27.61 -17.97 21.16
N GLU A 74 27.74 -17.20 20.09
CA GLU A 74 26.71 -16.25 19.65
C GLU A 74 25.41 -16.96 19.23
N VAL A 75 25.51 -18.03 18.44
CA VAL A 75 24.35 -18.82 18.00
C VAL A 75 23.65 -19.45 19.19
N ARG A 76 24.41 -20.01 20.15
CA ARG A 76 23.86 -20.61 21.37
C ARG A 76 23.21 -19.58 22.28
N PHE A 77 23.76 -18.38 22.38
CA PHE A 77 23.15 -17.29 23.13
C PHE A 77 21.75 -16.96 22.58
N HIS A 78 21.64 -16.70 21.28
CA HIS A 78 20.35 -16.41 20.66
C HIS A 78 19.38 -17.61 20.70
N TRP A 79 19.91 -18.83 20.61
CA TRP A 79 19.10 -20.04 20.76
C TRP A 79 18.50 -20.14 22.17
N VAL A 80 19.28 -19.87 23.22
CA VAL A 80 18.77 -19.87 24.62
C VAL A 80 17.72 -18.78 24.78
N LEU A 81 17.96 -17.57 24.27
CA LEU A 81 16.96 -16.51 24.31
C LEU A 81 15.67 -16.90 23.58
N ALA A 82 15.76 -17.52 22.40
CA ALA A 82 14.60 -17.97 21.64
C ALA A 82 13.83 -19.10 22.34
N MET A 83 14.52 -19.95 23.10
CA MET A 83 13.92 -20.99 23.93
C MET A 83 13.12 -20.43 25.10
N LEU A 84 13.53 -19.30 25.67
CA LEU A 84 12.95 -18.70 26.87
C LEU A 84 11.98 -17.55 26.57
N SER A 85 12.10 -16.95 25.40
CA SER A 85 11.31 -15.77 25.01
C SER A 85 9.82 -16.05 24.95
N ALA A 86 9.02 -15.15 25.51
CA ALA A 86 7.56 -15.21 25.60
C ALA A 86 7.03 -16.49 26.31
N ARG A 87 7.81 -17.04 27.22
CA ARG A 87 7.49 -18.27 27.98
C ARG A 87 7.82 -18.10 29.45
N THR A 88 7.08 -18.81 30.27
CA THR A 88 7.41 -19.02 31.69
C THR A 88 8.04 -20.41 31.87
N HIS A 89 8.49 -20.69 33.08
CA HIS A 89 8.98 -22.05 33.45
C HIS A 89 7.93 -23.15 33.27
N HIS A 90 6.64 -22.82 33.38
CA HIS A 90 5.53 -23.74 33.11
C HIS A 90 5.40 -24.16 31.64
N ASP A 91 5.94 -23.38 30.73
CA ASP A 91 5.83 -23.62 29.28
C ASP A 91 6.94 -24.52 28.75
N LEU A 92 7.96 -24.79 29.55
CA LEU A 92 9.11 -25.60 29.13
C LEU A 92 8.81 -27.09 29.33
N SER A 93 8.95 -27.87 28.26
CA SER A 93 8.88 -29.32 28.36
C SER A 93 10.12 -29.91 29.04
N THR A 94 10.01 -31.10 29.57
CA THR A 94 11.15 -31.83 30.17
C THR A 94 12.32 -31.98 29.20
N GLU A 95 12.03 -32.24 27.92
CA GLU A 95 13.07 -32.32 26.90
C GLU A 95 13.77 -30.96 26.66
N GLU A 96 13.02 -29.85 26.61
CA GLU A 96 13.57 -28.53 26.43
C GLU A 96 14.47 -28.12 27.60
N VAL A 97 14.06 -28.41 28.82
CA VAL A 97 14.87 -28.24 30.03
C VAL A 97 16.15 -29.05 29.94
N GLN A 98 16.09 -30.32 29.49
CA GLN A 98 17.29 -31.14 29.29
C GLN A 98 18.23 -30.57 28.22
N ARG A 99 17.71 -30.06 27.13
CA ARG A 99 18.50 -29.38 26.07
C ARG A 99 19.18 -28.12 26.61
N LEU A 100 18.48 -27.33 27.41
CA LEU A 100 19.05 -26.13 28.06
C LEU A 100 20.19 -26.56 29.04
N ARG A 101 19.97 -27.60 29.87
CA ARG A 101 21.02 -28.16 30.76
C ARG A 101 22.22 -28.70 29.98
N HIS A 102 21.98 -29.35 28.86
CA HIS A 102 23.07 -29.80 28.01
C HIS A 102 23.87 -28.62 27.47
N THR A 103 23.19 -27.57 26.99
CA THR A 103 23.84 -26.36 26.49
C THR A 103 24.63 -25.65 27.59
N SER A 104 24.13 -25.57 28.83
CA SER A 104 24.87 -24.95 29.94
C SER A 104 26.21 -25.65 30.23
N ARG A 105 26.28 -26.99 30.07
CA ARG A 105 27.54 -27.76 30.20
C ARG A 105 28.49 -27.50 29.02
N LEU A 106 27.95 -27.33 27.80
CA LEU A 106 28.76 -27.02 26.61
C LEU A 106 29.41 -25.64 26.66
N VAL A 107 28.85 -24.68 27.41
CA VAL A 107 29.40 -23.32 27.54
C VAL A 107 30.89 -23.34 27.95
N ARG A 108 31.32 -24.31 28.77
CA ARG A 108 32.72 -24.44 29.17
C ARG A 108 33.70 -24.71 28.03
N ALA A 109 33.25 -25.45 27.01
CA ALA A 109 34.06 -25.85 25.86
C ALA A 109 34.23 -24.71 24.82
N TYR A 110 33.42 -23.69 24.87
CA TYR A 110 33.53 -22.56 23.95
C TYR A 110 34.67 -21.60 24.34
N PRO A 111 35.24 -20.89 23.35
CA PRO A 111 36.26 -19.86 23.59
C PRO A 111 35.71 -18.73 24.49
N GLU A 112 36.60 -18.08 25.22
CA GLU A 112 36.23 -16.91 26.04
C GLU A 112 35.96 -15.71 25.13
N ASP A 113 34.68 -15.33 25.05
CA ASP A 113 34.21 -14.16 24.34
C ASP A 113 33.00 -13.53 25.09
N ARG A 114 32.58 -12.36 24.62
CA ARG A 114 31.43 -11.61 25.18
C ARG A 114 30.14 -12.41 25.16
N TRP A 115 29.97 -13.35 24.24
CA TRP A 115 28.77 -14.17 24.12
C TRP A 115 28.75 -15.31 25.14
N LYS A 116 29.93 -15.88 25.44
CA LYS A 116 30.10 -16.86 26.51
C LYS A 116 29.77 -16.26 27.87
N GLU A 117 30.20 -15.02 28.11
CA GLU A 117 29.88 -14.32 29.33
C GLU A 117 28.39 -14.06 29.46
N ALA A 118 27.71 -13.59 28.38
CA ALA A 118 26.28 -13.39 28.33
C ALA A 118 25.49 -14.70 28.54
N LEU A 119 25.95 -15.81 27.95
CA LEU A 119 25.38 -17.15 28.19
C LEU A 119 25.50 -17.56 29.65
N ARG A 120 26.67 -17.35 30.27
CA ARG A 120 26.93 -17.68 31.68
C ARG A 120 25.97 -16.91 32.58
N VAL A 121 25.88 -15.58 32.41
CA VAL A 121 24.96 -14.73 33.18
C VAL A 121 23.49 -15.15 32.96
N THR A 122 23.11 -15.54 31.75
CA THR A 122 21.74 -16.04 31.46
C THR A 122 21.45 -17.32 32.26
N PHE A 123 22.38 -18.29 32.30
CA PHE A 123 22.17 -19.51 33.07
C PHE A 123 22.24 -19.28 34.58
N ASP A 124 23.08 -18.34 35.06
CA ASP A 124 23.13 -17.96 36.47
C ASP A 124 21.83 -17.28 36.92
N LEU A 125 21.20 -16.44 36.07
CA LEU A 125 19.86 -15.92 36.31
C LEU A 125 18.82 -17.04 36.45
N LEU A 126 18.84 -18.03 35.54
CA LEU A 126 17.93 -19.18 35.63
C LEU A 126 18.17 -20.02 36.88
N ALA A 127 19.43 -20.17 37.32
CA ALA A 127 19.77 -20.89 38.56
C ALA A 127 19.23 -20.17 39.81
N VAL A 128 19.37 -18.84 39.88
CA VAL A 128 18.83 -18.02 40.98
C VAL A 128 17.30 -18.11 41.02
N LEU A 129 16.62 -18.10 39.88
CA LEU A 129 15.16 -18.26 39.79
C LEU A 129 14.67 -19.63 40.27
N SER A 130 15.49 -20.67 40.12
CA SER A 130 15.15 -22.04 40.54
C SER A 130 15.45 -22.32 42.01
N THR A 131 16.11 -21.42 42.74
CA THR A 131 16.54 -21.67 44.11
C THR A 131 15.96 -20.62 45.05
N THR A 132 14.99 -21.03 45.87
CA THR A 132 14.36 -20.12 46.83
C THR A 132 15.38 -19.60 47.85
N GLY A 133 15.55 -18.29 47.96
CA GLY A 133 16.44 -17.66 48.95
C GLY A 133 17.90 -17.42 48.47
N SER A 134 18.19 -17.60 47.18
CA SER A 134 19.50 -17.25 46.61
C SER A 134 19.75 -15.76 46.65
N GLU A 135 21.01 -15.36 46.87
CA GLU A 135 21.44 -13.97 46.76
C GLU A 135 21.40 -13.50 45.28
N THR A 136 20.55 -12.54 44.98
CA THR A 136 20.38 -11.98 43.64
C THR A 136 21.46 -10.96 43.26
N GLY A 137 22.07 -10.29 44.26
CA GLY A 137 23.01 -9.18 44.06
C GLY A 137 24.19 -9.47 43.13
N PRO A 138 24.92 -10.61 43.31
CA PRO A 138 26.07 -10.93 42.47
C PRO A 138 25.71 -11.09 40.99
N VAL A 139 24.56 -11.77 40.68
CA VAL A 139 24.13 -12.00 39.31
C VAL A 139 23.61 -10.72 38.65
N LEU A 140 22.90 -9.88 39.42
CA LEU A 140 22.50 -8.56 38.93
C LEU A 140 23.69 -7.67 38.55
N LYS A 141 24.76 -7.71 39.36
CA LYS A 141 25.97 -6.98 39.01
C LYS A 141 26.61 -7.52 37.74
N GLN A 142 26.72 -8.83 37.58
CA GLN A 142 27.27 -9.45 36.37
C GLN A 142 26.40 -9.08 35.14
N LEU A 143 25.07 -9.04 35.27
CA LEU A 143 24.17 -8.62 34.22
C LEU A 143 24.40 -7.15 33.81
N GLN A 144 24.58 -6.25 34.79
CA GLN A 144 24.90 -4.83 34.54
C GLN A 144 26.26 -4.62 33.91
N ASP A 145 27.24 -5.48 34.18
CA ASP A 145 28.59 -5.42 33.59
C ASP A 145 28.63 -5.91 32.12
N LEU A 146 27.57 -6.56 31.63
CA LEU A 146 27.49 -6.98 30.23
C LEU A 146 27.40 -5.80 29.25
N PRO A 147 27.92 -5.96 28.01
CA PRO A 147 27.70 -4.99 26.97
C PRO A 147 26.18 -4.77 26.73
N ARG A 148 25.80 -3.52 26.54
CA ARG A 148 24.40 -3.08 26.50
C ARG A 148 23.51 -3.94 25.59
N ARG A 149 24.04 -4.39 24.44
CA ARG A 149 23.28 -5.23 23.49
C ARG A 149 22.86 -6.58 24.09
N GLN A 150 23.77 -7.27 24.79
CA GLN A 150 23.49 -8.55 25.42
C GLN A 150 22.59 -8.38 26.66
N HIS A 151 22.86 -7.37 27.46
CA HIS A 151 22.05 -7.00 28.61
C HIS A 151 20.60 -6.74 28.20
N ASP A 152 20.36 -5.88 27.21
CA ASP A 152 19.03 -5.52 26.74
C ASP A 152 18.29 -6.72 26.13
N ALA A 153 19.01 -7.60 25.42
CA ALA A 153 18.44 -8.82 24.86
C ALA A 153 17.99 -9.79 25.96
N ILE A 154 18.79 -9.97 27.02
CA ILE A 154 18.43 -10.82 28.16
C ILE A 154 17.16 -10.29 28.83
N LEU A 155 17.09 -9.01 29.17
CA LEU A 155 15.92 -8.43 29.82
C LEU A 155 14.65 -8.54 28.97
N ARG A 156 14.77 -8.32 27.65
CA ARG A 156 13.64 -8.40 26.72
C ARG A 156 13.09 -9.81 26.60
N HIS A 157 13.95 -10.80 26.47
CA HIS A 157 13.53 -12.16 26.14
C HIS A 157 13.26 -13.03 27.38
N LEU A 158 13.76 -12.65 28.55
CA LEU A 158 13.50 -13.34 29.81
C LEU A 158 12.36 -12.69 30.63
N ASP A 159 11.67 -11.69 30.12
CA ASP A 159 10.68 -10.91 30.86
C ASP A 159 9.63 -11.78 31.59
N LEU A 160 9.09 -12.82 30.93
CA LEU A 160 8.14 -13.74 31.55
C LEU A 160 8.79 -14.78 32.47
N MET A 161 10.08 -15.07 32.28
CA MET A 161 10.85 -15.95 33.16
C MET A 161 11.23 -15.28 34.47
N LEU A 162 11.49 -13.97 34.43
CA LEU A 162 11.85 -13.18 35.60
C LEU A 162 10.62 -13.00 36.51
N THR A 163 10.70 -13.39 37.76
CA THR A 163 9.62 -13.33 38.74
C THR A 163 10.11 -12.80 40.10
N GLY A 164 9.17 -12.42 40.95
CA GLY A 164 9.45 -12.05 42.35
C GLY A 164 10.41 -10.88 42.52
N GLY A 165 11.29 -10.97 43.51
CA GLY A 165 12.23 -9.90 43.87
C GLY A 165 13.22 -9.53 42.78
N LEU A 166 13.70 -10.51 42.02
CA LEU A 166 14.61 -10.26 40.91
C LEU A 166 13.97 -9.37 39.84
N LYS A 167 12.70 -9.59 39.53
CA LYS A 167 11.95 -8.76 38.59
C LYS A 167 11.67 -7.37 39.16
N ASP A 168 11.38 -7.25 40.46
CA ASP A 168 11.23 -5.94 41.12
C ASP A 168 12.51 -5.08 40.95
N ASP A 169 13.67 -5.68 41.19
CA ASP A 169 14.98 -5.00 41.11
C ASP A 169 15.29 -4.51 39.67
N LEU A 170 14.85 -5.23 38.64
CA LEU A 170 15.08 -4.92 37.22
C LEU A 170 13.97 -4.08 36.60
N TRP A 171 12.81 -3.97 37.26
CA TRP A 171 11.63 -3.35 36.69
C TRP A 171 11.79 -1.85 36.44
N ALA A 172 12.44 -1.14 37.35
CA ALA A 172 12.67 0.29 37.20
C ALA A 172 13.46 0.61 35.92
N GLU A 173 14.51 -0.16 35.65
CA GLU A 173 15.32 -0.02 34.43
C GLU A 173 14.54 -0.36 33.17
N THR A 174 13.75 -1.44 33.20
CA THR A 174 12.89 -1.86 32.09
C THR A 174 11.85 -0.78 31.76
N LEU A 175 11.27 -0.17 32.81
CA LEU A 175 10.28 0.90 32.65
C LEU A 175 10.90 2.19 32.13
N GLU A 176 12.06 2.59 32.64
CA GLU A 176 12.78 3.77 32.15
C GLU A 176 13.12 3.64 30.66
N ARG A 177 13.60 2.48 30.23
CA ARG A 177 13.87 2.19 28.82
C ARG A 177 12.58 2.25 28.00
N ALA A 178 11.51 1.61 28.48
CA ALA A 178 10.23 1.64 27.78
C ALA A 178 9.71 3.07 27.60
N HIS A 179 9.85 3.93 28.60
CA HIS A 179 9.48 5.34 28.50
C HIS A 179 10.34 6.12 27.50
N ALA A 180 11.65 5.84 27.44
CA ALA A 180 12.58 6.49 26.52
C ALA A 180 12.32 6.10 25.05
N GLU A 181 11.99 4.83 24.79
CA GLU A 181 11.82 4.28 23.44
C GLU A 181 10.39 4.37 22.90
N ARG A 182 9.39 4.50 23.79
CA ARG A 182 7.96 4.44 23.47
C ARG A 182 7.54 5.39 22.34
N PHE A 183 8.09 6.59 22.31
CA PHE A 183 7.83 7.62 21.31
C PHE A 183 9.05 7.91 20.43
N GLY A 184 10.07 7.07 20.53
CA GLY A 184 11.28 7.20 19.72
C GLY A 184 11.03 7.13 18.22
N ASN A 185 12.00 7.61 17.44
CA ASN A 185 11.99 7.55 15.97
C ASN A 185 10.73 8.15 15.31
N ASP A 186 10.16 9.22 15.91
CA ASP A 186 8.95 9.90 15.40
C ASP A 186 7.78 8.94 15.17
N ARG A 187 7.47 8.12 16.15
CA ARG A 187 6.38 7.13 16.08
C ARG A 187 5.07 7.72 15.56
N ALA A 188 4.63 8.84 16.14
CA ALA A 188 3.36 9.48 15.77
C ALA A 188 3.31 9.92 14.30
N GLY A 189 4.44 10.40 13.78
CA GLY A 189 4.58 10.81 12.38
C GLY A 189 4.74 9.65 11.40
N ARG A 190 5.22 8.48 11.85
CA ARG A 190 5.64 7.37 10.98
C ARG A 190 4.75 6.13 11.04
N ALA A 191 4.12 5.83 12.18
CA ALA A 191 3.35 4.59 12.38
C ALA A 191 2.25 4.38 11.31
N TRP A 192 1.62 5.45 10.83
CA TRP A 192 0.60 5.38 9.78
C TRP A 192 1.12 4.78 8.47
N ALA A 193 2.41 5.03 8.14
CA ALA A 193 3.02 4.58 6.89
C ALA A 193 3.20 3.05 6.84
N TYR A 194 3.28 2.39 8.00
CA TYR A 194 3.28 0.93 8.07
C TYR A 194 1.97 0.32 7.57
N PHE A 195 0.84 0.98 7.81
CA PHE A 195 -0.49 0.54 7.39
C PHE A 195 -0.92 1.13 6.04
N ALA A 196 -0.07 1.96 5.41
CA ALA A 196 -0.35 2.52 4.10
C ALA A 196 -0.15 1.46 3.00
N PRO A 197 -1.15 1.23 2.13
CA PRO A 197 -1.05 0.24 1.09
C PRO A 197 0.03 0.61 0.07
N THR A 198 0.63 -0.40 -0.54
CA THR A 198 1.57 -0.19 -1.65
C THR A 198 0.85 0.52 -2.80
N PRO A 199 1.34 1.69 -3.24
CA PRO A 199 0.69 2.44 -4.30
C PRO A 199 0.75 1.66 -5.61
N ILE A 200 -0.34 1.75 -6.39
CA ILE A 200 -0.36 1.16 -7.72
C ILE A 200 0.38 2.07 -8.70
N GLY A 201 0.98 1.48 -9.74
CA GLY A 201 1.71 2.22 -10.77
C GLY A 201 0.87 3.27 -11.51
N ALA A 202 1.52 4.32 -11.98
CA ALA A 202 0.89 5.40 -12.72
C ALA A 202 0.31 4.92 -14.06
N ARG A 203 -0.91 5.35 -14.35
CA ARG A 203 -1.59 5.15 -15.65
C ARG A 203 -2.13 6.49 -16.15
N ALA A 204 -2.23 6.63 -17.47
CA ALA A 204 -2.88 7.75 -18.13
C ALA A 204 -3.84 7.22 -19.20
N LEU A 205 -4.82 8.05 -19.58
CA LEU A 205 -5.79 7.67 -20.60
C LEU A 205 -5.10 7.62 -21.96
N PRO A 206 -5.11 6.48 -22.68
CA PRO A 206 -4.48 6.39 -23.98
C PRO A 206 -5.20 7.25 -25.02
N PRO A 207 -4.49 7.75 -26.05
CA PRO A 207 -5.10 8.50 -27.12
C PRO A 207 -6.14 7.66 -27.86
N ARG A 208 -7.18 8.31 -28.35
CA ARG A 208 -8.23 7.63 -29.11
C ARG A 208 -7.70 7.12 -30.45
N PRO A 209 -8.10 5.95 -30.91
CA PRO A 209 -7.68 5.44 -32.22
C PRO A 209 -8.12 6.36 -33.35
N SER A 210 -7.30 6.45 -34.40
CA SER A 210 -7.61 7.27 -35.57
C SER A 210 -8.85 6.74 -36.30
N THR A 211 -9.81 7.63 -36.59
CA THR A 211 -10.99 7.34 -37.39
C THR A 211 -10.79 7.62 -38.90
N ALA A 212 -9.62 8.13 -39.28
CA ALA A 212 -9.34 8.57 -40.65
C ALA A 212 -8.93 7.44 -41.63
N ALA A 213 -8.95 6.17 -41.23
CA ALA A 213 -8.50 5.08 -42.08
C ALA A 213 -9.25 5.01 -43.43
N ALA A 214 -10.56 5.14 -43.42
CA ALA A 214 -11.39 5.15 -44.64
C ALA A 214 -11.14 6.40 -45.50
N ALA A 215 -10.88 7.55 -44.87
CA ALA A 215 -10.54 8.78 -45.56
C ALA A 215 -9.16 8.69 -46.24
N LYS A 216 -8.17 8.10 -45.56
CA LYS A 216 -6.82 7.83 -46.11
C LYS A 216 -6.87 6.90 -47.32
N ALA A 217 -7.67 5.84 -47.28
CA ALA A 217 -7.81 4.90 -48.38
C ALA A 217 -8.47 5.52 -49.64
N ALA A 218 -9.43 6.45 -49.46
CA ALA A 218 -10.15 7.09 -50.55
C ALA A 218 -9.40 8.32 -51.16
N LEU A 219 -8.43 8.88 -50.44
CA LEU A 219 -7.72 10.11 -50.82
C LEU A 219 -6.96 9.98 -52.13
N PRO A 220 -6.13 8.93 -52.40
CA PRO A 220 -5.32 8.86 -53.62
C PRO A 220 -6.16 8.79 -54.90
N VAL A 221 -7.28 8.06 -54.87
CA VAL A 221 -8.18 7.96 -56.05
C VAL A 221 -8.80 9.30 -56.39
N ARG A 222 -9.28 10.03 -55.39
CA ARG A 222 -9.87 11.38 -55.59
C ARG A 222 -8.85 12.44 -56.00
N ALA A 223 -7.64 12.37 -55.39
CA ALA A 223 -6.55 13.22 -55.75
C ALA A 223 -6.10 12.98 -57.21
N ALA A 224 -6.00 11.71 -57.63
CA ALA A 224 -5.69 11.37 -59.04
C ALA A 224 -6.74 11.95 -60.01
N LEU A 225 -8.03 11.79 -59.65
CA LEU A 225 -9.11 12.36 -60.49
C LEU A 225 -9.03 13.89 -60.58
N PHE A 226 -8.72 14.55 -59.43
CA PHE A 226 -8.50 15.99 -59.40
C PHE A 226 -7.31 16.45 -60.28
N VAL A 227 -6.18 15.74 -60.19
CA VAL A 227 -4.98 16.02 -60.97
C VAL A 227 -5.28 15.84 -62.48
N VAL A 228 -5.93 14.76 -62.87
CA VAL A 228 -6.28 14.51 -64.27
C VAL A 228 -7.23 15.56 -64.82
N SER A 229 -8.30 15.90 -64.07
CA SER A 229 -9.24 16.93 -64.48
C SER A 229 -8.62 18.32 -64.56
N SER A 230 -7.72 18.65 -63.59
CA SER A 230 -6.98 19.91 -63.61
C SER A 230 -5.96 19.99 -64.76
N ALA A 231 -5.22 18.88 -65.01
CA ALA A 231 -4.26 18.80 -66.12
C ALA A 231 -4.96 18.95 -67.50
N LEU A 232 -6.15 18.37 -67.64
CA LEU A 232 -6.95 18.54 -68.85
C LEU A 232 -7.39 20.02 -69.05
N LEU A 233 -7.90 20.67 -68.01
CA LEU A 233 -8.31 22.07 -68.03
C LEU A 233 -7.16 23.01 -68.44
N TRP A 234 -6.04 22.91 -67.69
CA TRP A 234 -4.88 23.77 -67.92
C TRP A 234 -4.12 23.43 -69.19
N GLY A 235 -4.14 22.18 -69.61
CA GLY A 235 -3.60 21.73 -70.90
C GLY A 235 -4.35 22.39 -72.07
N LEU A 236 -5.70 22.41 -72.03
CA LEU A 236 -6.51 23.09 -73.04
C LEU A 236 -6.30 24.61 -72.97
N ALA A 237 -6.20 25.22 -71.81
CA ALA A 237 -5.90 26.63 -71.65
C ALA A 237 -4.52 27.05 -72.21
N LEU A 238 -3.47 26.24 -71.99
CA LEU A 238 -2.12 26.44 -72.53
C LEU A 238 -2.06 26.32 -74.05
N ILE A 239 -2.88 25.48 -74.68
CA ILE A 239 -2.98 25.42 -76.14
C ILE A 239 -3.65 26.65 -76.71
N ALA A 240 -4.65 27.23 -76.00
CA ALA A 240 -5.41 28.37 -76.48
C ALA A 240 -4.63 29.71 -76.35
N ASP A 241 -4.06 30.02 -75.20
CA ASP A 241 -3.24 31.17 -74.88
C ASP A 241 -2.21 30.84 -73.78
N PRO A 242 -0.95 30.49 -74.16
CA PRO A 242 0.05 30.05 -73.21
C PRO A 242 0.47 31.09 -72.16
N ALA A 243 0.55 32.35 -72.55
CA ALA A 243 1.00 33.42 -71.68
C ALA A 243 0.00 33.74 -70.58
N ARG A 244 -1.27 33.81 -70.91
CA ARG A 244 -2.36 34.03 -69.96
C ARG A 244 -2.59 32.77 -69.06
N ALA A 245 -2.54 31.57 -69.62
CA ALA A 245 -2.73 30.33 -68.90
C ALA A 245 -1.63 30.12 -67.83
N ILE A 246 -0.37 30.47 -68.09
CA ILE A 246 0.72 30.37 -67.09
C ILE A 246 0.46 31.30 -65.89
N VAL A 247 0.02 32.57 -66.17
CA VAL A 247 -0.29 33.50 -65.08
C VAL A 247 -1.45 33.01 -64.24
N GLU A 248 -2.54 32.58 -64.90
CA GLU A 248 -3.74 32.06 -64.22
C GLU A 248 -3.45 30.76 -63.39
N LEU A 249 -2.65 29.85 -63.94
CA LEU A 249 -2.19 28.64 -63.23
C LEU A 249 -1.33 29.01 -62.02
N SER A 250 -0.42 29.97 -62.16
CA SER A 250 0.42 30.43 -61.04
C SER A 250 -0.40 31.03 -59.90
N VAL A 251 -1.42 31.83 -60.24
CA VAL A 251 -2.38 32.40 -59.28
C VAL A 251 -3.21 31.28 -58.61
N ALA A 252 -3.70 30.31 -59.42
CA ALA A 252 -4.46 29.16 -58.88
C ALA A 252 -3.64 28.32 -57.92
N LEU A 253 -2.36 28.03 -58.25
CA LEU A 253 -1.47 27.29 -57.36
C LEU A 253 -1.17 28.07 -56.07
N GLY A 254 -0.89 29.35 -56.14
CA GLY A 254 -0.66 30.19 -54.97
C GLY A 254 -1.88 30.28 -54.06
N ALA A 255 -3.06 30.49 -54.65
CA ALA A 255 -4.33 30.53 -53.92
C ALA A 255 -4.69 29.15 -53.30
N GLY A 256 -4.42 28.07 -54.03
CA GLY A 256 -4.61 26.69 -53.55
C GLY A 256 -3.74 26.39 -52.33
N LEU A 257 -2.45 26.75 -52.37
CA LEU A 257 -1.53 26.59 -51.22
C LEU A 257 -1.98 27.43 -50.01
N ALA A 258 -2.40 28.65 -50.23
CA ALA A 258 -2.94 29.54 -49.18
C ALA A 258 -4.21 28.95 -48.56
N ALA A 259 -5.15 28.48 -49.39
CA ALA A 259 -6.39 27.85 -48.94
C ALA A 259 -6.12 26.56 -48.15
N ALA A 260 -5.16 25.74 -48.57
CA ALA A 260 -4.73 24.54 -47.83
C ALA A 260 -4.17 24.90 -46.46
N ARG A 261 -3.19 25.84 -46.41
CA ARG A 261 -2.54 26.26 -45.15
C ARG A 261 -3.52 26.83 -44.13
N PHE A 262 -4.37 27.77 -44.54
CA PHE A 262 -5.32 28.41 -43.63
C PHE A 262 -6.56 27.54 -43.39
N GLY A 263 -6.91 26.69 -44.33
CA GLY A 263 -7.99 25.73 -44.22
C GLY A 263 -7.75 24.67 -43.13
N VAL A 264 -6.53 24.10 -43.06
CA VAL A 264 -6.12 23.17 -41.99
C VAL A 264 -6.25 23.80 -40.62
N GLN A 265 -5.75 25.06 -40.48
CA GLN A 265 -5.84 25.78 -39.21
C GLN A 265 -7.28 26.09 -38.79
N TRP A 266 -8.15 26.40 -39.74
CA TRP A 266 -9.56 26.62 -39.45
C TRP A 266 -10.31 25.34 -39.15
N TRP A 267 -10.09 24.29 -39.95
CA TRP A 267 -10.80 22.99 -39.80
C TRP A 267 -10.40 22.25 -38.53
N GLY A 268 -9.11 22.25 -38.19
CA GLY A 268 -8.58 21.59 -37.01
C GLY A 268 -9.08 22.17 -35.67
N ARG A 269 -9.52 23.46 -35.69
CA ARG A 269 -10.10 24.16 -34.55
C ARG A 269 -11.62 24.21 -34.53
N LYS A 270 -12.32 23.58 -35.50
CA LYS A 270 -13.78 23.46 -35.44
C LYS A 270 -14.16 22.47 -34.35
N PRO A 271 -15.02 22.84 -33.37
CA PRO A 271 -15.59 21.88 -32.44
C PRO A 271 -16.40 20.87 -33.25
N LYS A 272 -15.95 19.61 -33.30
CA LYS A 272 -16.73 18.53 -33.92
C LYS A 272 -17.97 18.31 -33.06
N PRO A 273 -19.20 18.37 -33.61
CA PRO A 273 -20.43 18.06 -32.87
C PRO A 273 -20.40 16.55 -32.46
N GLY A 274 -20.00 16.24 -31.28
CA GLY A 274 -19.71 14.89 -30.76
C GLY A 274 -18.48 14.85 -29.88
N LEU A 275 -17.53 15.79 -30.02
CA LEU A 275 -16.36 15.92 -29.18
C LEU A 275 -16.56 16.91 -28.02
N ALA A 276 -17.38 17.96 -28.19
CA ALA A 276 -17.77 18.83 -27.08
C ALA A 276 -18.68 18.13 -26.05
N ALA A 277 -19.37 17.05 -26.44
CA ALA A 277 -20.10 16.16 -25.53
C ALA A 277 -19.20 15.02 -24.99
N GLY A 278 -17.97 14.86 -25.47
CA GLY A 278 -17.13 13.70 -25.23
C GLY A 278 -15.87 13.93 -24.43
N ALA A 279 -15.61 15.15 -23.97
CA ALA A 279 -14.65 15.39 -22.91
C ALA A 279 -15.27 14.95 -21.56
N GLY A 280 -15.67 13.70 -21.48
CA GLY A 280 -16.31 13.17 -20.29
C GLY A 280 -17.52 12.28 -20.53
N VAL A 281 -17.71 11.75 -21.77
CA VAL A 281 -18.72 10.70 -21.92
C VAL A 281 -18.03 9.37 -21.62
N PRO A 282 -18.31 8.79 -20.46
CA PRO A 282 -18.24 7.34 -20.34
C PRO A 282 -19.08 6.78 -21.48
N HIS A 283 -18.68 5.65 -22.08
CA HIS A 283 -19.57 4.84 -22.90
C HIS A 283 -20.97 4.89 -22.29
N PRO A 284 -22.06 5.02 -23.10
CA PRO A 284 -23.41 4.99 -22.57
C PRO A 284 -23.61 3.64 -21.90
N ARG A 285 -23.35 3.62 -20.60
CA ARG A 285 -23.77 2.54 -19.73
C ARG A 285 -25.20 2.80 -19.32
N ASP A 286 -25.97 1.76 -19.27
CA ASP A 286 -27.30 1.79 -18.69
C ASP A 286 -27.30 2.59 -17.40
N PRO A 287 -28.11 3.65 -17.30
CA PRO A 287 -28.21 4.45 -16.06
C PRO A 287 -28.79 3.64 -14.88
N ALA A 288 -29.12 2.37 -15.09
CA ALA A 288 -29.66 1.45 -14.08
C ALA A 288 -28.62 0.55 -13.41
N SER A 289 -27.34 0.55 -13.82
CA SER A 289 -26.32 -0.15 -13.03
C SER A 289 -25.96 0.70 -11.82
N ALA A 290 -26.29 0.23 -10.62
CA ALA A 290 -25.86 0.80 -9.35
C ALA A 290 -24.38 1.22 -9.45
N GLU A 291 -24.07 2.48 -9.12
CA GLU A 291 -22.67 2.97 -9.12
C GLU A 291 -21.82 1.97 -8.35
N ASP A 292 -20.85 1.40 -9.02
CA ASP A 292 -19.92 0.44 -8.42
C ASP A 292 -19.29 1.08 -7.17
N GLY A 293 -19.22 0.32 -6.08
CA GLY A 293 -18.69 0.82 -4.82
C GLY A 293 -17.31 1.45 -4.94
N PHE A 294 -16.49 1.02 -5.92
CA PHE A 294 -15.19 1.64 -6.23
C PHE A 294 -15.35 3.08 -6.76
N THR A 295 -16.19 3.30 -7.77
CA THR A 295 -16.45 4.63 -8.35
C THR A 295 -16.95 5.62 -7.30
N LYS A 296 -17.85 5.18 -6.43
CA LYS A 296 -18.39 6.01 -5.33
C LYS A 296 -17.28 6.40 -4.33
N ARG A 297 -16.41 5.46 -3.96
CA ARG A 297 -15.27 5.75 -3.07
C ARG A 297 -14.25 6.69 -3.71
N VAL A 298 -13.91 6.49 -5.00
CA VAL A 298 -13.02 7.40 -5.74
C VAL A 298 -13.57 8.81 -5.75
N ARG A 299 -14.86 9.00 -6.03
CA ARG A 299 -15.51 10.32 -6.01
C ARG A 299 -15.43 10.96 -4.62
N HIS A 300 -15.72 10.20 -3.58
CA HIS A 300 -15.62 10.69 -2.20
C HIS A 300 -14.19 11.12 -1.83
N SER A 301 -13.17 10.35 -2.26
CA SER A 301 -11.76 10.72 -2.06
C SER A 301 -11.40 12.02 -2.79
N PHE A 302 -11.88 12.23 -4.03
CA PHE A 302 -11.70 13.51 -4.73
C PHE A 302 -12.35 14.67 -3.97
N ASP A 303 -13.58 14.52 -3.50
CA ASP A 303 -14.27 15.56 -2.74
C ASP A 303 -13.49 15.91 -1.46
N HIS A 304 -12.98 14.90 -0.78
CA HIS A 304 -12.16 15.09 0.41
C HIS A 304 -10.86 15.85 0.10
N TYR A 305 -10.05 15.39 -0.87
CA TYR A 305 -8.75 16.03 -1.14
C TYR A 305 -8.89 17.42 -1.75
N PHE A 306 -9.89 17.67 -2.57
CA PHE A 306 -10.16 19.02 -3.08
C PHE A 306 -10.59 19.97 -1.95
N SER A 307 -11.36 19.50 -0.97
CA SER A 307 -11.74 20.33 0.17
C SER A 307 -10.56 20.69 1.08
N VAL A 308 -9.68 19.70 1.34
CA VAL A 308 -8.49 19.89 2.18
C VAL A 308 -7.43 20.77 1.50
N ARG A 309 -7.26 20.62 0.19
CA ARG A 309 -6.21 21.32 -0.59
C ARG A 309 -6.71 22.54 -1.34
N ARG A 310 -7.71 23.22 -0.82
CA ARG A 310 -8.25 24.43 -1.40
C ARG A 310 -7.22 25.58 -1.43
N PRO A 311 -7.28 26.51 -2.40
CA PRO A 311 -6.49 27.72 -2.39
C PRO A 311 -6.76 28.59 -1.14
N HIS A 312 -5.76 29.35 -0.69
CA HIS A 312 -5.94 30.27 0.43
C HIS A 312 -7.01 31.33 0.12
N GLY A 313 -7.90 31.56 1.09
CA GLY A 313 -8.97 32.57 0.97
C GLY A 313 -10.29 32.04 0.37
N PHE A 314 -10.36 30.80 -0.09
CA PHE A 314 -11.61 30.21 -0.57
C PHE A 314 -12.37 29.45 0.52
N ALA A 315 -13.70 29.63 0.57
CA ALA A 315 -14.59 28.76 1.32
C ALA A 315 -14.64 27.38 0.63
N SER A 316 -14.74 26.29 1.43
CA SER A 316 -14.75 24.92 0.90
C SER A 316 -15.84 24.70 -0.15
N ASP A 317 -17.06 25.14 0.15
CA ASP A 317 -18.23 24.94 -0.73
C ASP A 317 -18.11 25.71 -2.06
N SER A 318 -17.56 26.92 -2.02
CA SER A 318 -17.29 27.71 -3.22
C SER A 318 -16.23 27.07 -4.12
N TRP A 319 -15.16 26.54 -3.53
CA TRP A 319 -14.13 25.80 -4.26
C TRP A 319 -14.66 24.52 -4.87
N LEU A 320 -15.41 23.74 -4.10
CA LEU A 320 -16.02 22.49 -4.56
C LEU A 320 -17.05 22.72 -5.67
N SER A 321 -17.82 23.79 -5.62
CA SER A 321 -18.76 24.12 -6.71
C SER A 321 -18.04 24.55 -7.98
N HIS A 322 -17.00 25.37 -7.85
CA HIS A 322 -16.18 25.83 -8.99
C HIS A 322 -15.44 24.69 -9.70
N THR A 323 -14.96 23.70 -8.97
CA THR A 323 -14.21 22.56 -9.49
C THR A 323 -15.06 21.31 -9.78
N ALA A 324 -16.38 21.39 -9.66
CA ALA A 324 -17.28 20.22 -9.75
C ALA A 324 -17.10 19.43 -11.06
N GLN A 325 -17.00 20.11 -12.20
CA GLN A 325 -16.85 19.48 -13.51
C GLN A 325 -15.47 18.79 -13.63
N ILE A 326 -14.41 19.45 -13.18
CA ILE A 326 -13.05 18.90 -13.21
C ILE A 326 -12.96 17.66 -12.30
N ARG A 327 -13.50 17.76 -11.09
CA ARG A 327 -13.53 16.62 -10.15
C ARG A 327 -14.29 15.43 -10.72
N SER A 328 -15.45 15.66 -11.34
CA SER A 328 -16.25 14.58 -11.92
C SER A 328 -15.52 13.89 -13.09
N SER A 329 -14.85 14.67 -13.96
CA SER A 329 -14.09 14.13 -15.08
C SER A 329 -12.85 13.33 -14.63
N LEU A 330 -12.08 13.85 -13.66
CA LEU A 330 -10.93 13.15 -13.09
C LEU A 330 -11.36 11.87 -12.34
N ALA A 331 -12.46 11.93 -11.60
CA ALA A 331 -12.98 10.76 -10.90
C ALA A 331 -13.44 9.67 -11.89
N ALA A 332 -14.08 10.05 -12.99
CA ALA A 332 -14.46 9.10 -14.04
C ALA A 332 -13.22 8.50 -14.72
N GLU A 333 -12.22 9.31 -15.05
CA GLU A 333 -10.95 8.84 -15.62
C GLU A 333 -10.27 7.79 -14.72
N ILE A 334 -10.11 8.10 -13.44
CA ILE A 334 -9.47 7.19 -12.49
C ILE A 334 -10.29 5.91 -12.30
N ALA A 335 -11.61 6.03 -12.23
CA ALA A 335 -12.50 4.88 -12.15
C ALA A 335 -12.36 3.96 -13.37
N ASP A 336 -12.28 4.51 -14.58
CA ASP A 336 -12.10 3.73 -15.80
C ASP A 336 -10.71 3.09 -15.89
N LEU A 337 -9.64 3.82 -15.54
CA LEU A 337 -8.25 3.33 -15.63
C LEU A 337 -7.94 2.18 -14.65
N TYR A 338 -8.59 2.15 -13.50
CA TYR A 338 -8.24 1.23 -12.40
C TYR A 338 -9.36 0.24 -12.05
N ARG A 339 -10.53 0.34 -12.64
CA ARG A 339 -11.67 -0.55 -12.39
C ARG A 339 -11.36 -2.02 -12.67
N GLU A 340 -10.71 -2.30 -13.79
CA GLU A 340 -10.36 -3.66 -14.19
C GLU A 340 -9.38 -4.35 -13.25
N SER A 341 -8.63 -3.57 -12.50
CA SER A 341 -7.59 -4.08 -11.59
C SER A 341 -8.15 -4.59 -10.25
N ARG A 342 -9.45 -4.48 -9.97
CA ARG A 342 -10.10 -4.88 -8.70
C ARG A 342 -9.34 -4.44 -7.44
N ILE A 343 -8.79 -3.22 -7.46
CA ILE A 343 -7.97 -2.67 -6.39
C ILE A 343 -8.79 -1.83 -5.41
N GLY A 344 -8.30 -1.71 -4.17
CA GLY A 344 -8.83 -0.75 -3.20
C GLY A 344 -8.49 0.69 -3.60
N VAL A 345 -9.37 1.63 -3.27
CA VAL A 345 -9.17 3.07 -3.55
C VAL A 345 -7.91 3.60 -2.85
N GLU A 346 -7.56 3.04 -1.72
CA GLU A 346 -6.41 3.43 -0.91
C GLU A 346 -5.08 3.29 -1.68
N ARG A 347 -5.00 2.37 -2.64
CA ARG A 347 -3.81 2.18 -3.50
C ARG A 347 -3.67 3.25 -4.58
N VAL A 348 -4.76 3.96 -4.91
CA VAL A 348 -4.81 5.04 -5.91
C VAL A 348 -4.80 6.42 -5.25
N ASP A 349 -4.92 6.49 -3.94
CA ASP A 349 -5.07 7.71 -3.16
C ASP A 349 -3.94 8.74 -3.40
N TRP A 350 -2.72 8.27 -3.63
CA TRP A 350 -1.58 9.10 -4.00
C TRP A 350 -1.82 9.89 -5.30
N LEU A 351 -2.48 9.26 -6.29
CA LEU A 351 -2.77 9.89 -7.58
C LEU A 351 -3.90 10.92 -7.44
N ILE A 352 -4.94 10.59 -6.66
CA ILE A 352 -6.05 11.52 -6.37
C ILE A 352 -5.51 12.76 -5.66
N ARG A 353 -4.63 12.58 -4.69
CA ARG A 353 -3.94 13.67 -3.98
C ARG A 353 -3.10 14.52 -4.91
N TYR A 354 -2.30 13.88 -5.76
CA TYR A 354 -1.49 14.58 -6.78
C TYR A 354 -2.36 15.41 -7.73
N LEU A 355 -3.46 14.85 -8.24
CA LEU A 355 -4.36 15.55 -9.16
C LEU A 355 -5.09 16.73 -8.48
N ALA A 356 -5.41 16.60 -7.20
CA ALA A 356 -5.98 17.71 -6.43
C ALA A 356 -4.97 18.85 -6.21
N GLU A 357 -3.70 18.53 -5.98
CA GLU A 357 -2.60 19.50 -5.90
C GLU A 357 -2.35 20.20 -7.24
N ASP A 358 -2.25 19.44 -8.32
CA ASP A 358 -2.07 19.96 -9.67
C ASP A 358 -3.21 20.90 -10.07
N ALA A 359 -4.47 20.54 -9.77
CA ALA A 359 -5.63 21.40 -10.02
C ALA A 359 -5.57 22.72 -9.23
N ARG A 360 -5.15 22.66 -7.96
CA ARG A 360 -4.95 23.88 -7.14
C ARG A 360 -3.85 24.75 -7.71
N ASP A 361 -2.72 24.17 -8.10
CA ASP A 361 -1.56 24.90 -8.61
C ASP A 361 -1.85 25.55 -9.97
N ARG A 362 -2.59 24.86 -10.85
CA ARG A 362 -3.10 25.43 -12.11
C ARG A 362 -4.08 26.57 -11.88
N TYR A 363 -4.91 26.48 -10.86
CA TYR A 363 -5.79 27.58 -10.48
C TYR A 363 -4.99 28.80 -10.02
N ASN A 364 -4.02 28.61 -9.12
CA ASN A 364 -3.17 29.67 -8.57
C ASN A 364 -2.33 30.37 -9.66
N THR A 365 -1.93 29.63 -10.70
CA THR A 365 -1.17 30.19 -11.87
C THR A 365 -2.05 30.79 -12.95
N GLY A 366 -3.39 30.74 -12.82
CA GLY A 366 -4.35 31.27 -13.80
C GLY A 366 -4.49 30.42 -15.06
N THR A 367 -3.77 29.30 -15.18
CA THR A 367 -3.75 28.47 -16.39
C THR A 367 -5.03 27.64 -16.58
N MET A 368 -5.90 27.58 -15.59
CA MET A 368 -7.21 26.92 -15.70
C MET A 368 -8.17 27.60 -16.69
N SER A 369 -8.09 28.94 -16.82
CA SER A 369 -8.96 29.73 -17.70
C SER A 369 -8.47 29.79 -19.16
N ASP A 370 -7.18 29.58 -19.39
CA ASP A 370 -6.58 29.72 -20.73
C ASP A 370 -6.96 28.58 -21.68
N GLN A 371 -7.32 27.41 -21.21
CA GLN A 371 -7.77 26.28 -22.06
C GLN A 371 -9.06 26.62 -22.83
N HIS A 372 -9.97 27.43 -22.27
CA HIS A 372 -11.22 27.84 -22.93
C HIS A 372 -11.00 28.90 -24.04
N HIS A 373 -9.89 29.65 -23.95
CA HIS A 373 -9.57 30.70 -24.96
C HIS A 373 -8.74 30.17 -26.15
N GLN A 374 -8.02 29.07 -25.99
CA GLN A 374 -7.21 28.47 -27.07
C GLN A 374 -8.03 27.80 -28.17
N ASP A 375 -9.30 27.47 -27.92
CA ASP A 375 -10.19 26.81 -28.90
C ASP A 375 -10.87 27.78 -29.89
N GLN A 376 -10.71 29.10 -29.71
CA GLN A 376 -11.32 30.07 -30.62
C GLN A 376 -10.42 30.33 -31.84
N THR A 377 -10.93 30.01 -33.04
CA THR A 377 -10.25 30.32 -34.29
C THR A 377 -10.17 31.85 -34.50
N PRO A 378 -8.97 32.45 -34.70
CA PRO A 378 -8.84 33.85 -35.00
C PRO A 378 -9.67 34.22 -36.23
N GLY A 379 -10.45 35.28 -36.14
CA GLY A 379 -11.29 35.73 -37.26
C GLY A 379 -10.51 35.95 -38.56
N ARG A 380 -9.24 36.37 -38.46
CA ARG A 380 -8.31 36.55 -39.59
C ARG A 380 -8.09 35.26 -40.39
N THR A 381 -7.99 34.09 -39.74
CA THR A 381 -7.78 32.80 -40.43
C THR A 381 -9.00 32.41 -41.27
N LYS A 382 -10.22 32.67 -40.80
CA LYS A 382 -11.45 32.43 -41.55
C LYS A 382 -11.52 33.32 -42.79
N VAL A 383 -11.26 34.62 -42.64
CA VAL A 383 -11.26 35.59 -43.74
C VAL A 383 -10.23 35.22 -44.81
N LEU A 384 -9.01 34.86 -44.38
CA LEU A 384 -7.94 34.47 -45.32
C LEU A 384 -8.26 33.18 -46.09
N THR A 385 -8.88 32.23 -45.43
CA THR A 385 -9.31 30.97 -46.09
C THR A 385 -10.39 31.25 -47.16
N ILE A 386 -11.41 32.06 -46.82
CA ILE A 386 -12.48 32.41 -47.73
C ILE A 386 -11.93 33.23 -48.91
N ALA A 387 -11.05 34.21 -48.66
CA ALA A 387 -10.41 35.00 -49.70
C ALA A 387 -9.56 34.14 -50.66
N ALA A 388 -8.78 33.19 -50.11
CA ALA A 388 -7.96 32.28 -50.93
C ALA A 388 -8.83 31.36 -51.79
N LEU A 389 -9.95 30.83 -51.26
CA LEU A 389 -10.91 30.06 -52.05
C LEU A 389 -11.61 30.87 -53.12
N ALA A 390 -11.94 32.13 -52.87
CA ALA A 390 -12.53 33.03 -53.86
C ALA A 390 -11.55 33.33 -55.02
N VAL A 391 -10.27 33.56 -54.69
CA VAL A 391 -9.21 33.77 -55.72
C VAL A 391 -8.99 32.50 -56.54
N LEU A 392 -8.96 31.33 -55.90
CA LEU A 392 -8.85 30.02 -56.58
C LEU A 392 -10.01 29.80 -57.55
N GLY A 393 -11.23 30.08 -57.12
CA GLY A 393 -12.43 29.97 -57.94
C GLY A 393 -12.40 30.92 -59.11
N ALA A 394 -11.99 32.19 -58.93
CA ALA A 394 -11.85 33.19 -59.99
C ALA A 394 -10.78 32.77 -61.01
N ALA A 395 -9.63 32.24 -60.56
CA ALA A 395 -8.57 31.76 -61.45
C ALA A 395 -9.01 30.53 -62.27
N ALA A 396 -9.76 29.60 -61.65
CA ALA A 396 -10.31 28.44 -62.35
C ALA A 396 -11.35 28.81 -63.40
N LEU A 397 -12.22 29.81 -63.10
CA LEU A 397 -13.20 30.33 -64.05
C LEU A 397 -12.55 31.10 -65.22
N SER A 398 -11.49 31.89 -64.93
CA SER A 398 -10.71 32.58 -65.98
C SER A 398 -9.97 31.58 -66.86
N GLY A 399 -9.36 30.53 -66.29
CA GLY A 399 -8.71 29.42 -67.02
C GLY A 399 -9.71 28.64 -67.93
N PHE A 400 -10.95 28.45 -67.45
CA PHE A 400 -12.01 27.95 -68.29
C PHE A 400 -12.33 28.91 -69.48
N GLY A 401 -12.45 30.21 -69.23
CA GLY A 401 -12.69 31.21 -70.25
C GLY A 401 -11.59 31.22 -71.31
N THR A 402 -10.32 31.11 -70.92
CA THR A 402 -9.17 31.00 -71.81
C THR A 402 -9.22 29.69 -72.64
N ALA A 403 -9.49 28.55 -72.01
CA ALA A 403 -9.65 27.26 -72.70
C ALA A 403 -10.83 27.23 -73.69
N ALA A 404 -11.91 27.96 -73.41
CA ALA A 404 -13.11 27.97 -74.23
C ALA A 404 -13.00 28.99 -75.38
N SER A 405 -12.26 30.09 -75.24
CA SER A 405 -12.13 31.18 -76.27
C SER A 405 -11.38 30.76 -77.55
N GLY A 406 -10.48 29.76 -77.48
CA GLY A 406 -9.71 29.28 -78.63
C GLY A 406 -10.23 27.96 -79.23
N ALA A 407 -11.38 27.43 -78.76
CA ALA A 407 -11.78 26.05 -78.99
C ALA A 407 -12.92 25.91 -80.00
N ALA A 408 -12.81 24.90 -80.93
CA ALA A 408 -13.95 24.39 -81.70
C ALA A 408 -14.98 23.75 -80.73
N GLN A 409 -16.25 23.67 -81.16
CA GLN A 409 -17.36 23.20 -80.29
C GLN A 409 -17.07 21.95 -79.41
N PRO A 410 -16.41 20.87 -79.89
CA PRO A 410 -16.15 19.67 -79.03
C PRO A 410 -15.13 19.95 -77.92
N GLN A 411 -14.18 20.88 -78.14
CA GLN A 411 -13.16 21.20 -77.12
C GLN A 411 -13.70 22.05 -75.97
N ALA A 412 -14.65 22.93 -76.22
CA ALA A 412 -15.37 23.65 -75.15
C ALA A 412 -16.19 22.77 -74.22
N LEU A 413 -16.77 21.66 -74.75
CA LEU A 413 -17.42 20.67 -73.93
C LEU A 413 -16.46 19.92 -72.99
N TRP A 414 -15.25 19.54 -73.49
CA TRP A 414 -14.22 18.93 -72.67
C TRP A 414 -13.68 19.87 -71.58
N ALA A 415 -13.52 21.14 -71.90
CA ALA A 415 -13.12 22.15 -70.90
C ALA A 415 -14.18 22.30 -69.79
N PHE A 416 -15.47 22.29 -70.16
CA PHE A 416 -16.58 22.33 -69.19
C PHE A 416 -16.61 21.09 -68.29
N LEU A 417 -16.49 19.90 -68.86
CA LEU A 417 -16.42 18.66 -68.10
C LEU A 417 -15.18 18.60 -67.18
N ALA A 418 -14.04 19.12 -67.65
CA ALA A 418 -12.81 19.21 -66.85
C ALA A 418 -12.98 20.14 -65.64
N VAL A 419 -13.65 21.32 -65.80
CA VAL A 419 -13.95 22.21 -64.66
C VAL A 419 -14.90 21.54 -63.66
N LEU A 420 -15.97 20.91 -64.12
CA LEU A 420 -16.89 20.20 -63.22
C LEU A 420 -16.18 19.08 -62.51
N GLY A 421 -15.41 18.28 -63.24
CA GLY A 421 -14.60 17.20 -62.66
C GLY A 421 -13.59 17.71 -61.65
N ALA A 422 -12.85 18.77 -61.94
CA ALA A 422 -11.90 19.41 -61.02
C ALA A 422 -12.59 20.02 -59.80
N ALA A 423 -13.72 20.68 -59.95
CA ALA A 423 -14.46 21.26 -58.82
C ALA A 423 -15.01 20.17 -57.90
N TRP A 424 -15.62 19.13 -58.45
CA TRP A 424 -16.18 18.03 -57.66
C TRP A 424 -15.10 17.19 -56.98
N SER A 425 -14.10 16.75 -57.75
CA SER A 425 -12.99 15.96 -57.22
C SER A 425 -12.07 16.77 -56.30
N GLY A 426 -11.84 18.04 -56.60
CA GLY A 426 -11.09 18.96 -55.77
C GLY A 426 -11.77 19.20 -54.40
N HIS A 427 -13.09 19.47 -54.41
CA HIS A 427 -13.84 19.57 -53.16
C HIS A 427 -13.77 18.30 -52.34
N ALA A 428 -13.99 17.14 -52.97
CA ALA A 428 -13.96 15.87 -52.31
C ALA A 428 -12.56 15.50 -51.78
N THR A 429 -11.51 15.83 -52.51
CA THR A 429 -10.11 15.65 -52.10
C THR A 429 -9.74 16.55 -50.93
N ALA A 430 -10.08 17.84 -51.04
CA ALA A 430 -9.81 18.84 -49.98
C ALA A 430 -10.51 18.46 -48.67
N TYR A 431 -11.79 18.05 -48.75
CA TYR A 431 -12.53 17.62 -47.56
C TYR A 431 -11.84 16.41 -46.86
N ARG A 432 -11.50 15.39 -47.64
CA ARG A 432 -10.84 14.19 -47.10
C ARG A 432 -9.42 14.45 -46.60
N TRP A 433 -8.69 15.29 -47.30
CA TRP A 433 -7.37 15.70 -46.85
C TRP A 433 -7.41 16.49 -45.53
N LEU A 434 -8.33 17.44 -45.40
CA LEU A 434 -8.54 18.18 -44.15
C LEU A 434 -8.97 17.25 -43.00
N GLU A 435 -9.80 16.24 -43.28
CA GLU A 435 -10.20 15.24 -42.31
C GLU A 435 -8.99 14.44 -41.82
N VAL A 436 -8.15 13.94 -42.72
CA VAL A 436 -6.93 13.18 -42.37
C VAL A 436 -5.93 14.04 -41.63
N GLU A 437 -5.62 15.24 -42.13
CA GLU A 437 -4.63 16.15 -41.53
C GLU A 437 -5.08 16.61 -40.15
N SER A 438 -6.35 16.97 -39.98
CA SER A 438 -6.88 17.36 -38.66
C SER A 438 -6.85 16.22 -37.66
N GLU A 439 -7.04 14.97 -38.11
CA GLU A 439 -7.01 13.79 -37.27
C GLU A 439 -5.56 13.42 -36.87
N GLU A 440 -4.59 13.60 -37.80
CA GLU A 440 -3.16 13.41 -37.48
C GLU A 440 -2.65 14.45 -36.47
N HIS A 441 -3.04 15.70 -36.65
CA HIS A 441 -2.73 16.74 -35.67
C HIS A 441 -3.36 16.48 -34.30
N ARG A 442 -4.63 16.04 -34.26
CA ARG A 442 -5.31 15.68 -33.03
C ARG A 442 -4.56 14.53 -32.34
N LEU A 443 -4.26 13.46 -33.09
CA LEU A 443 -3.56 12.30 -32.55
C LEU A 443 -2.17 12.67 -32.02
N GLY A 444 -1.44 13.55 -32.75
CA GLY A 444 -0.15 14.07 -32.31
C GLY A 444 -0.24 14.84 -30.98
N GLN A 445 -1.24 15.70 -30.84
CA GLN A 445 -1.48 16.45 -29.60
C GLN A 445 -1.89 15.53 -28.45
N GLU A 446 -2.86 14.62 -28.67
CA GLU A 446 -3.29 13.66 -27.65
C GLU A 446 -2.14 12.73 -27.21
N LEU A 447 -1.26 12.31 -28.14
CA LEU A 447 -0.08 11.50 -27.81
C LEU A 447 0.93 12.28 -26.97
N GLN A 448 1.16 13.55 -27.32
CA GLN A 448 2.04 14.44 -26.56
C GLN A 448 1.49 14.70 -25.15
N GLU A 449 0.20 14.96 -25.02
CA GLU A 449 -0.47 15.12 -23.72
C GLU A 449 -0.45 13.83 -22.91
N TYR A 450 -0.69 12.67 -23.55
CA TYR A 450 -0.59 11.36 -22.90
C TYR A 450 0.80 11.12 -22.32
N THR A 451 1.85 11.33 -23.13
CA THR A 451 3.24 11.11 -22.68
C THR A 451 3.64 12.09 -21.57
N ALA A 452 3.24 13.36 -21.67
CA ALA A 452 3.48 14.35 -20.63
C ALA A 452 2.77 14.01 -19.31
N ASN A 453 1.49 13.66 -19.38
CA ASN A 453 0.69 13.27 -18.21
C ASN A 453 1.21 11.97 -17.58
N LEU A 454 1.55 10.98 -18.38
CA LEU A 454 2.11 9.71 -17.88
C LEU A 454 3.44 9.96 -17.17
N THR A 455 4.34 10.77 -17.77
CA THR A 455 5.64 11.11 -17.18
C THR A 455 5.47 11.87 -15.87
N ALA A 456 4.59 12.87 -15.83
CA ALA A 456 4.31 13.65 -14.62
C ALA A 456 3.74 12.76 -13.49
N ARG A 457 2.77 11.90 -13.82
CA ARG A 457 2.21 10.91 -12.87
C ARG A 457 3.25 9.91 -12.42
N GLN A 458 4.17 9.50 -13.28
CA GLN A 458 5.24 8.56 -12.92
C GLN A 458 6.26 9.19 -11.97
N ILE A 459 6.61 10.46 -12.15
CA ILE A 459 7.44 11.22 -11.23
C ILE A 459 6.75 11.36 -9.87
N ALA A 460 5.46 11.70 -9.85
CA ALA A 460 4.67 11.80 -8.63
C ALA A 460 4.57 10.45 -7.89
N TYR A 461 4.38 9.35 -8.64
CA TYR A 461 4.39 7.99 -8.10
C TYR A 461 5.72 7.65 -7.43
N GLN A 462 6.85 7.88 -8.10
CA GLN A 462 8.17 7.61 -7.54
C GLN A 462 8.45 8.45 -6.30
N ARG A 463 8.08 9.72 -6.30
CA ARG A 463 8.20 10.60 -5.13
C ARG A 463 7.38 10.06 -3.95
N TRP A 464 6.12 9.68 -4.20
CA TRP A 464 5.26 9.13 -3.15
C TRP A 464 5.77 7.79 -2.63
N LYS A 465 6.18 6.89 -3.53
CA LYS A 465 6.76 5.59 -3.15
C LYS A 465 8.02 5.76 -2.31
N SER A 466 8.95 6.60 -2.74
CA SER A 466 10.17 6.89 -1.97
C SER A 466 9.86 7.50 -0.61
N PHE A 467 8.88 8.41 -0.53
CA PHE A 467 8.43 8.98 0.75
C PHE A 467 7.85 7.90 1.68
N LEU A 468 7.01 7.00 1.17
CA LEU A 468 6.49 5.89 1.96
C LEU A 468 7.60 4.95 2.43
N ASP A 469 8.51 4.57 1.55
CA ASP A 469 9.59 3.63 1.86
C ASP A 469 10.56 4.20 2.92
N THR A 470 10.81 5.51 2.90
CA THR A 470 11.64 6.20 3.91
C THR A 470 10.91 6.48 5.22
N THR A 471 9.60 6.69 5.17
CA THR A 471 8.77 6.99 6.36
C THR A 471 8.37 5.72 7.11
N ARG A 472 8.21 4.60 6.39
CA ARG A 472 7.73 3.34 6.95
C ARG A 472 8.66 2.83 8.04
N PRO A 473 8.16 2.57 9.27
CA PRO A 473 8.94 1.93 10.30
C PRO A 473 9.27 0.48 9.95
N SER A 474 10.40 0.01 10.45
CA SER A 474 10.79 -1.41 10.37
C SER A 474 9.92 -2.26 11.29
N GLU A 475 9.93 -3.59 11.09
CA GLU A 475 9.24 -4.53 11.97
C GLU A 475 9.78 -4.46 13.40
N LEU A 476 11.09 -4.33 13.56
CA LEU A 476 11.74 -4.15 14.85
C LEU A 476 11.26 -2.87 15.58
N GLU A 477 11.12 -1.75 14.86
CA GLU A 477 10.57 -0.52 15.47
C GLU A 477 9.12 -0.73 15.92
N MET A 478 8.29 -1.42 15.10
CA MET A 478 6.91 -1.73 15.43
C MET A 478 6.80 -2.62 16.68
N GLU A 479 7.64 -3.67 16.78
CA GLU A 479 7.68 -4.54 17.97
C GLU A 479 8.21 -3.81 19.20
N THR A 480 9.25 -2.98 19.04
CA THR A 480 9.81 -2.20 20.14
C THR A 480 8.74 -1.27 20.73
N TRP A 481 8.04 -0.51 19.91
CA TRP A 481 6.96 0.37 20.39
C TRP A 481 5.83 -0.42 21.06
N LEU A 482 5.43 -1.56 20.49
CA LEU A 482 4.39 -2.41 21.05
C LEU A 482 4.81 -2.99 22.42
N THR A 483 6.06 -3.41 22.55
CA THR A 483 6.63 -3.92 23.80
C THR A 483 6.70 -2.81 24.86
N CYS A 484 7.13 -1.60 24.50
CA CYS A 484 7.11 -0.45 25.40
C CYS A 484 5.69 -0.12 25.90
N ASP A 485 4.68 -0.23 25.03
CA ASP A 485 3.29 -0.03 25.41
C ASP A 485 2.77 -1.12 26.35
N LYS A 486 3.10 -2.39 26.09
CA LYS A 486 2.79 -3.51 26.99
C LYS A 486 3.40 -3.28 28.37
N THR A 487 4.69 -2.91 28.44
CA THR A 487 5.40 -2.61 29.69
C THR A 487 4.73 -1.46 30.47
N SER A 488 4.42 -0.36 29.79
CA SER A 488 3.70 0.77 30.39
C SER A 488 2.31 0.40 30.90
N PHE A 489 1.60 -0.50 30.20
CA PHE A 489 0.28 -0.99 30.59
C PHE A 489 0.35 -1.87 31.82
N VAL A 490 1.34 -2.76 31.90
CA VAL A 490 1.61 -3.62 33.08
C VAL A 490 1.94 -2.76 34.29
N ASP A 491 2.83 -1.78 34.16
CA ASP A 491 3.23 -0.89 35.25
C ASP A 491 2.05 -0.13 35.83
N GLU A 492 1.19 0.42 34.97
CA GLU A 492 -0.01 1.12 35.45
C GLU A 492 -0.99 0.18 36.16
N ALA A 493 -1.13 -1.05 35.66
CA ALA A 493 -1.96 -2.06 36.29
C ALA A 493 -1.43 -2.44 37.69
N LEU A 494 -0.11 -2.64 37.84
CA LEU A 494 0.53 -2.89 39.12
C LEU A 494 0.30 -1.74 40.10
N ARG A 495 0.56 -0.51 39.67
CA ARG A 495 0.32 0.69 40.50
C ARG A 495 -1.16 0.83 40.91
N HIS A 496 -2.09 0.58 39.96
CA HIS A 496 -3.52 0.64 40.26
C HIS A 496 -3.96 -0.34 41.33
N HIS A 497 -3.49 -1.59 41.24
CA HIS A 497 -3.80 -2.64 42.20
C HIS A 497 -2.91 -2.62 43.45
N ARG A 498 -1.91 -1.72 43.51
CA ARG A 498 -0.91 -1.64 44.58
C ARG A 498 -0.15 -2.95 44.76
N LEU A 499 0.20 -3.57 43.65
CA LEU A 499 0.95 -4.82 43.60
C LEU A 499 2.41 -4.56 43.21
N THR A 500 3.29 -5.39 43.76
CA THR A 500 4.69 -5.55 43.34
C THR A 500 4.86 -6.87 42.62
N TRP A 501 5.99 -7.09 41.98
CA TRP A 501 6.26 -8.37 41.32
C TRP A 501 6.34 -9.54 42.30
N ARG A 502 6.63 -9.28 43.57
CA ARG A 502 6.62 -10.29 44.66
C ARG A 502 5.21 -10.78 45.00
N ASP A 503 4.19 -9.98 44.75
CA ASP A 503 2.80 -10.35 44.99
C ASP A 503 2.21 -11.21 43.88
N LEU A 504 2.93 -11.32 42.74
CA LEU A 504 2.49 -12.07 41.57
C LEU A 504 3.12 -13.44 41.52
N ILE A 505 2.29 -14.47 41.26
CA ILE A 505 2.77 -15.81 40.86
C ILE A 505 3.28 -15.74 39.41
N THR A 506 2.48 -15.17 38.53
CA THR A 506 2.80 -14.94 37.12
C THR A 506 1.87 -13.87 36.53
N HIS A 507 2.13 -13.50 35.29
CA HIS A 507 1.25 -12.61 34.52
C HIS A 507 1.27 -13.00 33.05
N THR A 508 0.24 -12.58 32.32
CA THR A 508 0.21 -12.72 30.87
C THR A 508 -0.55 -11.56 30.24
N ILE A 509 -0.14 -11.17 29.04
CA ILE A 509 -0.81 -10.14 28.26
C ILE A 509 -1.20 -10.68 26.89
N LEU A 510 -2.48 -10.65 26.60
CA LEU A 510 -3.06 -10.99 25.32
C LEU A 510 -3.29 -9.73 24.50
N VAL A 511 -2.80 -9.73 23.27
CA VAL A 511 -2.94 -8.62 22.33
C VAL A 511 -3.82 -9.04 21.16
N ALA A 512 -4.94 -8.37 21.00
CA ALA A 512 -5.92 -8.65 19.94
C ALA A 512 -6.17 -7.40 19.09
N PRO A 513 -6.64 -7.52 17.84
CA PRO A 513 -7.08 -6.38 17.05
C PRO A 513 -8.27 -5.67 17.70
N GLY A 514 -8.30 -4.34 17.62
CA GLY A 514 -9.39 -3.51 18.12
C GLY A 514 -10.66 -3.57 17.25
N PRO A 515 -11.73 -2.84 17.61
CA PRO A 515 -12.99 -2.90 16.87
C PRO A 515 -12.93 -2.33 15.45
N SER A 516 -12.02 -1.41 15.19
CA SER A 516 -11.82 -0.81 13.87
C SER A 516 -10.33 -0.57 13.67
N TYR A 517 -9.72 -1.25 12.72
CA TYR A 517 -8.27 -1.23 12.54
C TYR A 517 -7.86 -1.27 11.07
N LYS A 518 -6.66 -0.78 10.80
CA LYS A 518 -5.86 -1.13 9.62
C LYS A 518 -4.87 -2.20 10.04
N ARG A 519 -4.62 -3.17 9.19
CA ARG A 519 -3.58 -4.17 9.44
C ARG A 519 -2.50 -4.12 8.38
N GLY A 520 -1.29 -4.44 8.78
CA GLY A 520 -0.14 -4.55 7.90
C GLY A 520 0.82 -5.60 8.42
N ARG A 521 1.60 -6.21 7.54
CA ARG A 521 2.69 -7.11 7.90
C ARG A 521 3.80 -7.08 6.86
N VAL A 522 4.99 -7.45 7.26
CA VAL A 522 6.04 -7.89 6.36
C VAL A 522 5.74 -9.33 5.95
N ARG A 523 6.00 -9.70 4.71
CA ARG A 523 5.76 -11.06 4.23
C ARG A 523 6.51 -12.09 5.09
N GLY A 524 5.79 -13.09 5.61
CA GLY A 524 6.33 -14.07 6.58
C GLY A 524 6.44 -13.58 8.01
N GLY A 525 6.06 -12.32 8.31
CA GLY A 525 6.01 -11.75 9.65
C GLY A 525 4.60 -11.72 10.26
N PRO A 526 4.48 -11.30 11.54
CA PRO A 526 3.21 -11.19 12.24
C PRO A 526 2.36 -10.02 11.73
N TRP A 527 1.05 -10.12 11.88
CA TRP A 527 0.15 -9.00 11.65
C TRP A 527 0.30 -7.93 12.72
N ARG A 528 0.40 -6.68 12.30
CA ARG A 528 0.34 -5.49 13.15
C ARG A 528 -0.95 -4.73 12.87
N TYR A 529 -1.46 -4.07 13.91
CA TYR A 529 -2.74 -3.37 13.85
C TYR A 529 -2.60 -1.90 14.25
N SER A 530 -3.37 -1.02 13.63
CA SER A 530 -3.42 0.39 14.02
C SER A 530 -4.17 0.62 15.34
N HIS A 531 -5.03 -0.33 15.71
CA HIS A 531 -5.77 -0.35 16.97
C HIS A 531 -5.73 -1.76 17.55
N TYR A 532 -5.48 -1.84 18.85
CA TYR A 532 -5.38 -3.09 19.60
C TYR A 532 -6.37 -3.09 20.76
N VAL A 533 -6.67 -4.28 21.26
CA VAL A 533 -7.20 -4.50 22.61
C VAL A 533 -6.12 -5.23 23.39
N PHE A 534 -5.61 -4.61 24.43
CA PHE A 534 -4.73 -5.24 25.41
C PHE A 534 -5.58 -5.87 26.51
N ARG A 535 -5.26 -7.10 26.88
CA ARG A 535 -5.87 -7.78 28.00
C ARG A 535 -4.79 -8.41 28.85
N LEU A 536 -4.64 -7.90 30.06
CA LEU A 536 -3.65 -8.32 31.04
C LEU A 536 -4.31 -9.17 32.12
N PHE A 537 -3.70 -10.29 32.44
CA PHE A 537 -4.06 -11.14 33.57
C PHE A 537 -2.89 -11.15 34.56
N LEU A 538 -3.15 -10.70 35.78
CA LEU A 538 -2.22 -10.76 36.91
C LEU A 538 -2.69 -11.88 37.86
N PHE A 539 -1.87 -12.89 38.06
CA PHE A 539 -2.16 -14.03 38.93
C PHE A 539 -1.48 -13.79 40.27
N THR A 540 -2.30 -13.52 41.29
CA THR A 540 -1.85 -13.27 42.68
C THR A 540 -2.13 -14.49 43.53
N GLN A 541 -1.68 -14.49 44.81
CA GLN A 541 -1.99 -15.57 45.73
C GLN A 541 -3.51 -15.71 45.98
N ASP A 542 -4.26 -14.62 45.88
CA ASP A 542 -5.68 -14.54 46.22
C ASP A 542 -6.62 -14.74 45.02
N GLY A 543 -6.12 -14.63 43.78
CA GLY A 543 -6.94 -14.75 42.58
C GLY A 543 -6.35 -14.04 41.38
N ILE A 544 -7.20 -13.80 40.39
CA ILE A 544 -6.86 -13.24 39.07
C ILE A 544 -7.37 -11.81 38.97
N ARG A 545 -6.50 -10.88 38.56
CA ARG A 545 -6.85 -9.50 38.20
C ARG A 545 -6.78 -9.37 36.69
N GLU A 546 -7.91 -9.12 36.06
CA GLU A 546 -8.03 -8.92 34.63
C GLU A 546 -8.25 -7.44 34.32
N ILE A 547 -7.45 -6.89 33.41
CA ILE A 547 -7.57 -5.52 32.94
C ILE A 547 -7.55 -5.55 31.41
N SER A 548 -8.51 -4.91 30.77
CA SER A 548 -8.51 -4.76 29.32
C SER A 548 -8.70 -3.29 28.93
N SER A 549 -8.06 -2.87 27.83
CA SER A 549 -8.16 -1.53 27.30
C SER A 549 -7.99 -1.52 25.80
N GLU A 550 -8.74 -0.65 25.12
CA GLU A 550 -8.51 -0.34 23.70
C GLU A 550 -7.32 0.60 23.56
N PHE A 551 -6.53 0.38 22.56
CA PHE A 551 -5.26 1.06 22.36
C PHE A 551 -5.10 1.53 20.92
N THR A 552 -4.81 2.82 20.72
CA THR A 552 -4.45 3.40 19.43
C THR A 552 -2.93 3.39 19.28
N PHE A 553 -2.42 2.68 18.28
CA PHE A 553 -0.98 2.44 18.17
C PHE A 553 -0.16 3.69 17.85
N ALA A 554 -0.64 4.59 16.98
CA ALA A 554 0.15 5.73 16.50
C ALA A 554 0.52 6.72 17.62
N ASP A 555 -0.43 7.03 18.47
CA ASP A 555 -0.31 8.03 19.56
C ASP A 555 -0.20 7.41 20.95
N ALA A 556 -0.16 6.09 21.05
CA ALA A 556 -0.10 5.32 22.28
C ALA A 556 -1.22 5.67 23.28
N THR A 557 -2.41 6.08 22.79
CA THR A 557 -3.55 6.44 23.63
C THR A 557 -4.39 5.22 23.97
N ARG A 558 -4.95 5.23 25.20
CA ARG A 558 -5.82 4.17 25.72
C ARG A 558 -7.21 4.69 25.99
N ARG A 559 -8.22 3.83 25.75
CA ARG A 559 -9.64 4.12 25.98
C ARG A 559 -10.36 2.86 26.44
N ASN A 560 -11.56 3.02 26.96
CA ASN A 560 -12.48 1.92 27.28
C ASN A 560 -11.86 0.87 28.19
N GLU A 561 -11.23 1.33 29.29
CA GLU A 561 -10.64 0.41 30.26
C GLU A 561 -11.72 -0.35 31.03
N HIS A 562 -11.55 -1.66 31.09
CA HIS A 562 -12.42 -2.57 31.83
C HIS A 562 -11.59 -3.41 32.78
N ARG A 563 -12.02 -3.55 34.04
CA ARG A 563 -11.34 -4.30 35.11
C ARG A 563 -12.26 -5.33 35.69
N SER A 564 -11.73 -6.50 35.96
CA SER A 564 -12.43 -7.60 36.63
C SER A 564 -11.48 -8.32 37.55
N ASN A 565 -11.98 -8.67 38.73
CA ASN A 565 -11.24 -9.44 39.72
C ASN A 565 -12.06 -10.66 40.08
N TYR A 566 -11.45 -11.82 40.07
CA TYR A 566 -12.12 -13.07 40.44
C TYR A 566 -11.14 -14.05 41.08
N ARG A 567 -11.68 -14.94 41.89
CA ARG A 567 -10.91 -15.99 42.55
C ARG A 567 -10.62 -17.13 41.56
N PHE A 568 -9.62 -17.94 41.84
CA PHE A 568 -9.28 -19.09 40.98
C PHE A 568 -10.46 -20.07 40.84
N ASP A 569 -11.20 -20.31 41.92
CA ASP A 569 -12.39 -21.18 41.96
C ASP A 569 -13.60 -20.62 41.20
N ALA A 570 -13.58 -19.33 40.88
CA ALA A 570 -14.61 -18.72 40.06
C ALA A 570 -14.44 -19.00 38.55
N LEU A 571 -13.26 -19.38 38.09
CA LEU A 571 -13.02 -19.78 36.70
C LEU A 571 -13.41 -21.23 36.52
N THR A 572 -14.57 -21.49 35.93
CA THR A 572 -15.16 -22.83 35.82
C THR A 572 -14.82 -23.55 34.54
N SER A 573 -14.62 -22.84 33.47
CA SER A 573 -14.25 -23.43 32.18
C SER A 573 -13.51 -22.42 31.29
N VAL A 574 -12.56 -22.93 30.57
CA VAL A 574 -11.86 -22.21 29.49
C VAL A 574 -12.01 -23.05 28.22
N GLN A 575 -12.56 -22.46 27.19
CA GLN A 575 -12.73 -23.12 25.91
C GLN A 575 -11.98 -22.30 24.85
N VAL A 576 -11.05 -22.95 24.18
CA VAL A 576 -10.37 -22.42 23.00
C VAL A 576 -10.97 -23.08 21.77
N THR A 577 -11.59 -22.30 20.90
CA THR A 577 -12.21 -22.81 19.68
C THR A 577 -11.46 -22.26 18.49
N GLU A 578 -10.92 -23.15 17.67
CA GLU A 578 -10.38 -22.80 16.36
C GLU A 578 -11.53 -22.69 15.37
N ASN A 579 -11.66 -21.51 14.75
CA ASN A 579 -12.67 -21.24 13.76
C ASN A 579 -11.98 -20.92 12.42
N ALA A 580 -12.20 -21.76 11.42
CA ALA A 580 -11.54 -21.66 10.11
C ALA A 580 -11.67 -20.28 9.43
N ASP A 581 -12.77 -19.55 9.71
CA ASP A 581 -13.06 -18.25 9.09
C ASP A 581 -12.65 -17.03 9.95
N VAL A 582 -12.43 -17.22 11.26
CA VAL A 582 -12.33 -16.12 12.23
C VAL A 582 -11.11 -16.23 13.15
N GLY A 583 -10.33 -17.32 13.08
CA GLY A 583 -9.20 -17.59 13.96
C GLY A 583 -9.62 -18.21 15.30
N TYR A 584 -8.90 -17.88 16.38
CA TYR A 584 -9.15 -18.46 17.68
C TYR A 584 -10.10 -17.61 18.51
N ASP A 585 -11.13 -18.22 19.05
CA ASP A 585 -12.01 -17.65 20.08
C ASP A 585 -11.67 -18.31 21.43
N LEU A 586 -11.31 -17.49 22.41
CA LEU A 586 -11.16 -17.91 23.80
C LEU A 586 -12.44 -17.54 24.56
N GLU A 587 -13.12 -18.51 25.11
CA GLU A 587 -14.29 -18.33 25.95
C GLU A 587 -13.96 -18.66 27.41
N LEU A 588 -14.09 -17.67 28.29
CA LEU A 588 -13.93 -17.81 29.73
C LEU A 588 -15.31 -17.87 30.39
N VAL A 589 -15.61 -18.94 31.07
CA VAL A 589 -16.84 -19.12 31.84
C VAL A 589 -16.53 -18.95 33.32
N LEU A 590 -17.18 -17.98 33.94
CA LEU A 590 -17.10 -17.74 35.39
C LEU A 590 -18.34 -18.31 36.09
N ALA A 591 -18.16 -18.82 37.32
CA ALA A 591 -19.24 -19.38 38.12
C ALA A 591 -20.42 -18.41 38.33
N ASN A 592 -20.14 -17.13 38.42
CA ASN A 592 -21.12 -16.08 38.62
C ASN A 592 -20.93 -14.98 37.54
N GLY A 593 -21.44 -15.19 36.33
CA GLY A 593 -21.38 -14.18 35.28
C GLY A 593 -21.57 -14.74 33.87
N PRO A 594 -21.78 -13.87 32.87
CA PRO A 594 -21.85 -14.30 31.49
C PRO A 594 -20.49 -14.81 31.00
N ALA A 595 -20.51 -15.77 30.09
CA ALA A 595 -19.31 -16.22 29.41
C ALA A 595 -18.64 -15.04 28.66
N ARG A 596 -17.34 -14.91 28.78
CA ARG A 596 -16.55 -13.85 28.16
C ARG A 596 -15.84 -14.40 26.94
N LYS A 597 -16.22 -13.90 25.76
CA LYS A 597 -15.55 -14.23 24.50
C LYS A 597 -14.43 -13.25 24.21
N ILE A 598 -13.25 -13.77 24.01
CA ILE A 598 -12.06 -13.04 23.59
C ILE A 598 -11.71 -13.54 22.19
N ARG A 599 -11.89 -12.70 21.19
CA ARG A 599 -11.57 -13.05 19.81
C ARG A 599 -10.12 -12.69 19.51
N VAL A 600 -9.33 -13.69 19.19
CA VAL A 600 -8.00 -13.52 18.60
C VAL A 600 -8.17 -13.82 17.11
N LYS A 601 -8.44 -12.80 16.32
CA LYS A 601 -8.66 -12.97 14.88
C LYS A 601 -7.37 -13.32 14.17
N ASP A 602 -7.46 -14.32 13.33
CA ASP A 602 -6.42 -14.69 12.36
C ASP A 602 -6.65 -13.99 11.01
N ALA A 603 -5.61 -14.00 10.16
CA ALA A 603 -5.74 -13.54 8.79
C ALA A 603 -6.68 -14.46 8.01
N ASP A 604 -7.65 -13.90 7.29
CA ASP A 604 -8.48 -14.67 6.36
C ASP A 604 -7.56 -15.48 5.44
N ALA A 605 -7.71 -16.80 5.42
CA ALA A 605 -6.89 -17.71 4.62
C ALA A 605 -6.89 -17.36 3.11
N HIS A 606 -7.92 -16.66 2.66
CA HIS A 606 -8.04 -16.19 1.27
C HIS A 606 -7.14 -15.00 0.91
N GLN A 607 -6.45 -14.41 1.88
CA GLN A 607 -5.59 -13.23 1.70
C GLN A 607 -4.09 -13.55 1.80
N LEU A 608 -3.75 -14.83 1.90
CA LEU A 608 -2.37 -15.27 1.91
C LEU A 608 -1.81 -15.38 0.48
N ALA A 609 -0.53 -15.03 0.31
CA ALA A 609 0.13 -15.27 -0.96
C ALA A 609 0.16 -16.79 -1.25
N PRO A 610 0.06 -17.22 -2.52
CA PRO A 610 0.06 -18.64 -2.88
C PRO A 610 1.26 -19.45 -2.38
N THR A 611 2.32 -18.76 -1.98
CA THR A 611 3.58 -19.35 -1.48
C THR A 611 3.66 -19.38 0.04
N GLU A 612 2.66 -18.87 0.76
CA GLU A 612 2.63 -18.82 2.23
C GLU A 612 1.76 -19.96 2.77
N ASN A 613 2.24 -20.60 3.85
CA ASN A 613 1.50 -21.63 4.56
C ASN A 613 0.58 -20.96 5.61
N SER A 614 -0.72 -21.19 5.50
CA SER A 614 -1.72 -20.65 6.43
C SER A 614 -1.44 -21.05 7.88
N GLN A 615 -1.08 -22.30 8.13
CA GLN A 615 -0.80 -22.81 9.47
C GLN A 615 0.42 -22.11 10.10
N GLU A 616 1.48 -21.90 9.31
CA GLU A 616 2.70 -21.22 9.77
C GLU A 616 2.41 -19.77 10.17
N ILE A 617 1.62 -19.05 9.38
CA ILE A 617 1.24 -17.65 9.68
C ILE A 617 0.34 -17.59 10.91
N THR A 618 -0.56 -18.54 11.08
CA THR A 618 -1.39 -18.65 12.28
C THR A 618 -0.54 -18.81 13.54
N GLU A 619 0.43 -19.72 13.54
CA GLU A 619 1.35 -19.92 14.65
C GLU A 619 2.18 -18.65 14.98
N ILE A 620 2.67 -17.96 13.94
CA ILE A 620 3.38 -16.69 14.08
C ILE A 620 2.51 -15.64 14.78
N ASN A 621 1.27 -15.50 14.34
CA ASN A 621 0.34 -14.53 14.92
C ASN A 621 -0.05 -14.86 16.36
N LEU A 622 -0.31 -16.12 16.68
CA LEU A 622 -0.61 -16.58 18.04
C LEU A 622 0.57 -16.33 18.99
N SER A 623 1.79 -16.60 18.50
CA SER A 623 3.02 -16.34 19.26
C SER A 623 3.20 -14.84 19.53
N ALA A 624 3.07 -13.98 18.51
CA ALA A 624 3.20 -12.53 18.65
C ALA A 624 2.11 -11.89 19.51
N ALA A 625 0.90 -12.47 19.51
CA ALA A 625 -0.23 -12.03 20.34
C ALA A 625 -0.12 -12.45 21.82
N GLY A 626 0.84 -13.28 22.21
CA GLY A 626 0.93 -13.87 23.56
C GLY A 626 -0.15 -14.91 23.85
N SER A 627 -0.85 -15.40 22.81
CA SER A 627 -2.03 -16.25 22.96
C SER A 627 -1.68 -17.64 23.44
N THR A 628 -0.61 -18.24 22.93
CA THR A 628 -0.20 -19.61 23.26
C THR A 628 0.07 -19.78 24.76
N HIS A 629 0.83 -18.84 25.33
CA HIS A 629 1.10 -18.83 26.76
C HIS A 629 -0.17 -18.57 27.59
N THR A 630 -0.98 -17.56 27.18
CA THR A 630 -2.21 -17.20 27.88
C THR A 630 -3.20 -18.36 27.92
N PHE A 631 -3.42 -19.05 26.81
CA PHE A 631 -4.35 -20.18 26.72
C PHE A 631 -3.92 -21.29 27.65
N ARG A 632 -2.65 -21.69 27.60
CA ARG A 632 -2.10 -22.76 28.46
C ARG A 632 -2.26 -22.46 29.94
N LEU A 633 -1.98 -21.23 30.38
CA LEU A 633 -2.17 -20.80 31.76
C LEU A 633 -3.64 -20.88 32.18
N LEU A 634 -4.54 -20.34 31.40
CA LEU A 634 -5.95 -20.27 31.71
C LEU A 634 -6.60 -21.66 31.69
N GLU A 635 -6.27 -22.51 30.71
CA GLU A 635 -6.71 -23.92 30.65
C GLU A 635 -6.22 -24.73 31.85
N GLY A 636 -4.94 -24.59 32.21
CA GLY A 636 -4.38 -25.27 33.38
C GLY A 636 -5.05 -24.84 34.68
N ILE A 637 -5.32 -23.55 34.84
CA ILE A 637 -6.03 -23.05 36.03
C ILE A 637 -7.51 -23.52 36.04
N ALA A 638 -8.17 -23.54 34.89
CA ALA A 638 -9.55 -24.05 34.82
C ALA A 638 -9.66 -25.53 35.13
N ALA A 639 -8.63 -26.33 34.80
CA ALA A 639 -8.59 -27.76 35.09
C ALA A 639 -8.25 -28.06 36.55
N ASP A 640 -7.17 -27.49 37.09
CA ASP A 640 -6.58 -27.84 38.39
C ASP A 640 -6.61 -26.72 39.42
N GLY A 641 -7.20 -25.57 39.11
CA GLY A 641 -7.22 -24.41 39.99
C GLY A 641 -5.82 -23.84 40.25
N LYS A 642 -5.63 -23.23 41.42
CA LYS A 642 -4.35 -22.67 41.87
C LYS A 642 -3.24 -23.73 41.95
N ILE A 643 -3.59 -24.98 42.20
CA ILE A 643 -2.65 -26.10 42.34
C ILE A 643 -1.83 -26.30 41.05
N TRP A 644 -2.40 -25.99 39.90
CA TRP A 644 -1.67 -26.05 38.63
C TRP A 644 -0.45 -25.12 38.61
N LEU A 645 -0.60 -23.89 39.12
CA LEU A 645 0.50 -22.93 39.24
C LEU A 645 1.57 -23.37 40.25
N GLU A 646 1.14 -24.03 41.33
CA GLU A 646 2.03 -24.52 42.40
C GLU A 646 2.82 -25.76 41.98
N ARG A 647 2.18 -26.73 41.29
CA ARG A 647 2.82 -27.98 40.84
C ARG A 647 3.94 -27.79 39.82
N HIS A 648 3.84 -26.75 39.03
CA HIS A 648 4.80 -26.44 37.99
C HIS A 648 5.70 -25.27 38.41
N GLY A 649 5.94 -25.08 39.70
CA GLY A 649 6.81 -24.04 40.24
C GLY A 649 8.26 -24.12 39.74
N PRO A 650 9.08 -23.11 40.03
CA PRO A 650 10.46 -22.97 39.50
C PRO A 650 11.37 -24.15 39.91
N ASP A 651 10.98 -24.98 40.84
CA ASP A 651 11.75 -26.16 41.29
C ASP A 651 12.03 -27.17 40.17
N HIS A 652 11.24 -27.18 39.08
CA HIS A 652 11.53 -28.00 37.89
C HIS A 652 12.78 -27.54 37.13
N LEU A 653 13.22 -26.30 37.34
CA LEU A 653 14.42 -25.75 36.72
C LEU A 653 15.70 -26.06 37.51
N ALA A 654 15.62 -26.64 38.72
CA ALA A 654 16.75 -26.92 39.59
C ALA A 654 17.67 -28.05 39.05
N PRO A 655 18.99 -27.96 39.14
CA PRO A 655 19.82 -26.76 39.10
C PRO A 655 20.53 -26.61 37.74
N PHE A 656 20.47 -25.43 37.17
CA PHE A 656 21.39 -25.02 36.09
C PHE A 656 22.76 -24.65 36.72
N GLN A 657 23.38 -25.55 37.50
CA GLN A 657 24.71 -25.26 38.01
C GLN A 657 25.72 -25.39 36.90
N ILE A 658 26.29 -24.26 36.46
CA ILE A 658 27.61 -24.23 35.88
C ILE A 658 28.56 -24.46 37.11
N ALA A 659 28.80 -25.71 37.46
CA ALA A 659 29.75 -26.00 38.55
C ALA A 659 31.05 -25.26 38.25
N GLY A 660 31.54 -24.46 39.23
CA GLY A 660 32.67 -23.57 39.16
C GLY A 660 34.00 -24.19 38.71
#